data_e54ac3bee2c001dc86de21a4ed514c66
#
_entry.id   e54ac3bee2c001dc86de21a4ed514c66
#
_cell.length_a   1.000
_cell.length_b   1.000
_cell.length_c   1.000
_cell.angle_alpha   90.00
_cell.angle_beta   90.00
_cell.angle_gamma   90.00
#
_symmetry.space_group_name_H-M   'P 1'
#
loop_
_entity.id
_entity.type
_entity.pdbx_description
1 polymer ?
#
loop_
_entity_poly.entity_id
_entity_poly.type
_entity_poly.pdbx_seq_one_letter_code
_entity_poly.pdbx_strand_id
1 'polypeptide(L)'
;MTTQNFLVEIGTEELPPKALKTLATSFADNVEAELNQAGLTFDKVEWFAAPRRLAVKVLNLATQQPSKEIEKRGPAVSAAFDSEGKPTKAAEGWARGCGITVEQAERIATDKGEWLVHRAKIEGQPTKNLLNDIVANALAKLPIPKPMRWADKTVQFIRPVHTVTMLLGDELIEGEILGVASARTIRGHRFLGEKEFEIQHADQYPQLLREKGSVVADFNERKAEILAKSQAKATALGGVADIEESLLEEVTSLVEYPNVLAAKFEERFLAVPAEALVYTMKGDQKYFPIYDKDGKLLPHFIFVSNINPEDPTAIIEGNEKVVRPRLTDAEFFFKTDLKQKLVDRLPRLETVLFQQQLGTLKDKTDRIEQLAGEIAKQIGADEAKAKRAGLLSKCDLMTNMVFEFTDTQGVMGMHYARHDGEDEEVAVALNEQYMPRFAGDELPKSLVASAVALADKFDTLTGIFGIGQAPKGSADPFALRRAALGALRIIVEKNLPLDLEDLVKKSAALFGDKLTNQNVVADVVDFMLGRFRAWYQDEGIAVDVIQAVLARRPTRPADFDARVRAVSHFRTLDSAEALAAANKRVANILAKAEGDIGAIDVALCVEPAEQVLAQSVLSLAKEVQPLIAQGEYTAVLDKLAGLRQPVDNFFDNVMVNAEDAKLRQNRLAILNTLQGLFLQVADISLLQ
;
A
#
# COMPACT_ATOMS: atom_id res chain seq x y z
N MET A 1 3.63 28.17 32.77
CA MET A 1 4.66 27.14 32.65
C MET A 1 5.76 27.65 31.75
N THR A 2 7.00 27.50 32.19
CA THR A 2 8.16 27.85 31.36
C THR A 2 8.38 26.75 30.30
N THR A 3 8.78 27.15 29.12
CA THR A 3 9.09 26.24 28.01
C THR A 3 10.48 26.52 27.48
N GLN A 4 11.11 25.50 26.93
CA GLN A 4 12.39 25.58 26.23
C GLN A 4 12.37 24.66 25.03
N ASN A 5 13.13 24.97 23.99
CA ASN A 5 13.34 24.05 22.89
C ASN A 5 14.33 22.97 23.32
N PHE A 6 14.04 21.74 22.94
CA PHE A 6 14.89 20.59 23.21
C PHE A 6 15.49 20.06 21.90
N LEU A 7 16.80 19.85 21.92
CA LEU A 7 17.53 19.24 20.81
C LEU A 7 18.15 17.92 21.26
N VAL A 8 17.99 16.88 20.47
CA VAL A 8 18.81 15.67 20.53
C VAL A 8 19.38 15.37 19.15
N GLU A 9 20.71 15.19 19.09
CA GLU A 9 21.41 14.74 17.88
C GLU A 9 22.23 13.49 18.20
N ILE A 10 22.07 12.46 17.35
CA ILE A 10 22.86 11.23 17.37
C ILE A 10 23.78 11.27 16.15
N GLY A 11 25.08 11.43 16.39
CA GLY A 11 26.11 11.41 15.35
C GLY A 11 26.63 9.99 15.12
N THR A 12 26.61 9.53 13.89
CA THR A 12 26.86 8.14 13.50
C THR A 12 27.88 8.03 12.36
N GLU A 13 28.25 6.80 12.00
CA GLU A 13 28.76 6.49 10.66
C GLU A 13 27.62 6.53 9.65
N GLU A 14 27.91 6.44 8.34
CA GLU A 14 26.93 6.58 7.28
C GLU A 14 25.77 5.61 7.46
N LEU A 15 24.57 6.17 7.62
CA LEU A 15 23.32 5.43 7.77
C LEU A 15 22.85 4.92 6.40
N PRO A 16 22.17 3.77 6.34
CA PRO A 16 21.65 3.23 5.07
C PRO A 16 20.73 4.25 4.37
N PRO A 17 21.03 4.60 3.11
CA PRO A 17 20.30 5.68 2.42
C PRO A 17 18.78 5.44 2.32
N LYS A 18 18.38 4.21 2.05
CA LYS A 18 16.96 3.86 1.93
C LYS A 18 16.19 3.85 3.25
N ALA A 19 16.91 3.75 4.37
CA ALA A 19 16.32 3.73 5.69
C ALA A 19 16.33 5.10 6.38
N LEU A 20 17.13 6.04 5.92
CA LEU A 20 17.43 7.29 6.62
C LEU A 20 16.16 8.08 7.00
N LYS A 21 15.29 8.36 6.05
CA LYS A 21 14.03 9.09 6.28
C LYS A 21 13.13 8.37 7.27
N THR A 22 12.96 7.08 7.11
CA THR A 22 12.14 6.24 8.01
C THR A 22 12.69 6.24 9.43
N LEU A 23 14.01 6.13 9.60
CA LEU A 23 14.64 6.19 10.91
C LEU A 23 14.41 7.55 11.59
N ALA A 24 14.59 8.63 10.84
CA ALA A 24 14.43 9.99 11.39
C ALA A 24 12.97 10.30 11.76
N THR A 25 12.02 9.97 10.90
CA THR A 25 10.60 10.18 11.16
C THR A 25 10.11 9.31 12.31
N SER A 26 10.55 8.05 12.37
CA SER A 26 10.23 7.15 13.48
C SER A 26 10.82 7.63 14.80
N PHE A 27 12.04 8.18 14.78
CA PHE A 27 12.65 8.77 15.96
C PHE A 27 11.81 9.94 16.49
N ALA A 28 11.40 10.85 15.62
CA ALA A 28 10.54 11.96 15.98
C ALA A 28 9.19 11.50 16.55
N ASP A 29 8.54 10.54 15.87
CA ASP A 29 7.25 9.99 16.33
C ASP A 29 7.37 9.29 17.69
N ASN A 30 8.46 8.57 17.91
CA ASN A 30 8.72 7.90 19.19
C ASN A 30 9.00 8.89 20.31
N VAL A 31 9.75 9.96 20.03
CA VAL A 31 9.98 11.04 21.00
C VAL A 31 8.67 11.72 21.37
N GLU A 32 7.84 12.03 20.39
CA GLU A 32 6.51 12.61 20.61
C GLU A 32 5.65 11.71 21.50
N ALA A 33 5.61 10.42 21.22
CA ALA A 33 4.86 9.45 22.01
C ALA A 33 5.37 9.36 23.46
N GLU A 34 6.67 9.34 23.65
CA GLU A 34 7.29 9.32 24.98
C GLU A 34 7.02 10.61 25.78
N LEU A 35 7.05 11.77 25.11
CA LEU A 35 6.71 13.05 25.74
C LEU A 35 5.24 13.11 26.16
N ASN A 36 4.34 12.65 25.32
CA ASN A 36 2.92 12.57 25.63
C ASN A 36 2.65 11.62 26.81
N GLN A 37 3.33 10.48 26.83
CA GLN A 37 3.21 9.52 27.93
C GLN A 37 3.73 10.10 29.25
N ALA A 38 4.78 10.94 29.20
CA ALA A 38 5.31 11.64 30.36
C ALA A 38 4.45 12.83 30.80
N GLY A 39 3.40 13.18 30.06
CA GLY A 39 2.54 14.32 30.34
C GLY A 39 3.17 15.68 30.07
N LEU A 40 4.19 15.72 29.22
CA LEU A 40 4.89 16.95 28.84
C LEU A 40 4.25 17.58 27.61
N THR A 41 3.91 18.86 27.70
CA THR A 41 3.35 19.64 26.58
C THR A 41 4.45 20.24 25.72
N PHE A 42 4.18 20.36 24.44
CA PHE A 42 5.08 20.95 23.43
C PHE A 42 4.25 21.42 22.22
N ASP A 43 4.82 22.26 21.38
CA ASP A 43 4.14 22.74 20.19
C ASP A 43 4.33 21.80 19.00
N LYS A 44 5.57 21.40 18.72
CA LYS A 44 5.91 20.64 17.52
C LYS A 44 7.18 19.83 17.74
N VAL A 45 7.23 18.66 17.11
CA VAL A 45 8.45 17.85 17.00
C VAL A 45 8.96 17.91 15.56
N GLU A 46 10.16 18.43 15.39
CA GLU A 46 10.85 18.50 14.10
C GLU A 46 11.92 17.42 14.02
N TRP A 47 12.10 16.85 12.84
CA TRP A 47 13.14 15.85 12.62
C TRP A 47 14.17 16.32 11.60
N PHE A 48 15.40 15.85 11.76
CA PHE A 48 16.53 16.13 10.89
C PHE A 48 17.25 14.83 10.59
N ALA A 49 17.74 14.69 9.37
CA ALA A 49 18.45 13.50 8.94
C ALA A 49 19.49 13.86 7.88
N ALA A 50 20.69 13.41 8.09
CA ALA A 50 21.77 13.48 7.13
C ALA A 50 22.53 12.14 7.16
N PRO A 51 23.41 11.85 6.20
CA PRO A 51 24.07 10.54 6.14
C PRO A 51 24.67 10.05 7.45
N ARG A 52 25.19 10.94 8.28
CA ARG A 52 25.89 10.58 9.52
C ARG A 52 25.22 11.11 10.80
N ARG A 53 23.92 11.39 10.75
CA ARG A 53 23.19 11.87 11.94
C ARG A 53 21.69 11.71 11.83
N LEU A 54 21.07 11.52 12.99
CA LEU A 54 19.65 11.69 13.21
C LEU A 54 19.46 12.72 14.30
N ALA A 55 18.52 13.64 14.15
CA ALA A 55 18.24 14.63 15.18
C ALA A 55 16.75 14.92 15.28
N VAL A 56 16.34 15.33 16.46
CA VAL A 56 14.99 15.76 16.78
C VAL A 56 15.07 17.06 17.57
N LYS A 57 14.21 18.01 17.22
CA LYS A 57 14.04 19.26 17.93
C LYS A 57 12.60 19.44 18.34
N VAL A 58 12.36 19.59 19.63
CA VAL A 58 11.04 19.77 20.20
C VAL A 58 10.85 21.24 20.53
N LEU A 59 9.87 21.87 19.90
CA LEU A 59 9.62 23.30 20.11
C LEU A 59 8.71 23.52 21.33
N ASN A 60 9.13 24.48 22.17
CA ASN A 60 8.39 24.91 23.35
C ASN A 60 7.99 23.75 24.28
N LEU A 61 8.95 22.91 24.59
CA LEU A 61 8.78 21.82 25.53
C LEU A 61 8.64 22.37 26.98
N ALA A 62 7.64 21.93 27.69
CA ALA A 62 7.46 22.25 29.11
C ALA A 62 8.67 21.80 29.90
N THR A 63 9.21 22.69 30.76
CA THR A 63 10.41 22.42 31.55
C THR A 63 10.16 21.59 32.81
N GLN A 64 8.88 21.35 33.11
CA GLN A 64 8.44 20.55 34.23
C GLN A 64 7.12 19.84 33.93
N GLN A 65 6.99 18.62 34.42
CA GLN A 65 5.69 17.92 34.38
C GLN A 65 4.66 18.66 35.22
N PRO A 66 3.37 18.63 34.83
CA PRO A 66 2.31 19.14 35.68
C PRO A 66 2.17 18.27 36.94
N SER A 67 1.88 18.92 38.05
CA SER A 67 1.53 18.19 39.27
C SER A 67 0.22 17.44 39.10
N LYS A 68 0.14 16.20 39.59
CA LYS A 68 -1.05 15.36 39.55
C LYS A 68 -1.61 15.16 40.94
N GLU A 69 -2.92 15.23 41.06
CA GLU A 69 -3.59 14.75 42.26
C GLU A 69 -4.00 13.27 42.02
N ILE A 70 -3.53 12.38 42.88
CA ILE A 70 -3.93 10.98 42.90
C ILE A 70 -4.87 10.78 44.06
N GLU A 71 -6.06 10.24 43.75
CA GLU A 71 -7.01 9.80 44.70
C GLU A 71 -6.79 8.32 45.01
N LYS A 72 -6.35 8.01 46.23
CA LYS A 72 -6.26 6.63 46.73
C LYS A 72 -7.46 6.33 47.59
N ARG A 73 -8.29 5.44 47.07
CA ARG A 73 -9.50 5.00 47.80
C ARG A 73 -9.13 3.93 48.82
N GLY A 74 -9.63 4.16 50.05
CA GLY A 74 -9.42 3.25 51.17
C GLY A 74 -10.68 2.40 51.46
N PRO A 75 -10.72 1.78 52.64
CA PRO A 75 -11.87 1.00 53.07
C PRO A 75 -13.12 1.90 53.22
N ALA A 76 -14.29 1.26 53.13
CA ALA A 76 -15.53 1.94 53.47
C ALA A 76 -15.51 2.39 54.94
N VAL A 77 -16.09 3.55 55.22
CA VAL A 77 -16.12 4.10 56.60
C VAL A 77 -16.71 3.10 57.56
N SER A 78 -17.71 2.33 57.16
CA SER A 78 -18.33 1.27 57.94
C SER A 78 -17.37 0.13 58.32
N ALA A 79 -16.34 -0.09 57.50
CA ALA A 79 -15.29 -1.11 57.73
C ALA A 79 -13.99 -0.53 58.29
N ALA A 80 -13.85 0.80 58.25
CA ALA A 80 -12.66 1.51 58.69
C ALA A 80 -12.61 1.77 60.21
N PHE A 81 -13.78 1.77 60.85
CA PHE A 81 -13.91 2.03 62.28
C PHE A 81 -14.68 0.92 62.97
N ASP A 82 -14.27 0.58 64.19
CA ASP A 82 -14.98 -0.41 65.00
C ASP A 82 -16.22 0.19 65.70
N SER A 83 -16.90 -0.59 66.53
CA SER A 83 -18.10 -0.19 67.24
C SER A 83 -17.85 0.95 68.28
N GLU A 84 -16.61 1.17 68.69
CA GLU A 84 -16.15 2.26 69.58
C GLU A 84 -15.62 3.45 68.83
N GLY A 85 -15.64 3.45 67.47
CA GLY A 85 -15.16 4.52 66.63
C GLY A 85 -13.62 4.55 66.47
N LYS A 86 -12.91 3.46 66.86
CA LYS A 86 -11.49 3.35 66.71
C LYS A 86 -11.13 2.78 65.34
N PRO A 87 -10.01 3.24 64.70
CA PRO A 87 -9.58 2.70 63.41
C PRO A 87 -9.29 1.20 63.46
N THR A 88 -9.77 0.47 62.45
CA THR A 88 -9.45 -0.94 62.27
C THR A 88 -8.03 -1.10 61.71
N LYS A 89 -7.50 -2.32 61.85
CA LYS A 89 -6.15 -2.63 61.27
C LYS A 89 -6.11 -2.41 59.77
N ALA A 90 -7.20 -2.65 59.05
CA ALA A 90 -7.31 -2.42 57.62
C ALA A 90 -7.20 -0.93 57.27
N ALA A 91 -7.88 -0.07 58.04
CA ALA A 91 -7.78 1.37 57.89
C ALA A 91 -6.38 1.91 58.21
N GLU A 92 -5.79 1.42 59.32
CA GLU A 92 -4.42 1.81 59.68
C GLU A 92 -3.38 1.34 58.67
N GLY A 93 -3.49 0.15 58.10
CA GLY A 93 -2.62 -0.39 57.09
C GLY A 93 -2.68 0.42 55.81
N TRP A 94 -3.90 0.77 55.39
CA TRP A 94 -4.12 1.61 54.21
C TRP A 94 -3.54 3.01 54.42
N ALA A 95 -3.83 3.68 55.57
CA ALA A 95 -3.33 5.00 55.90
C ALA A 95 -1.80 5.04 55.93
N ARG A 96 -1.18 4.00 56.50
CA ARG A 96 0.30 3.85 56.53
C ARG A 96 0.87 3.74 55.14
N GLY A 97 0.18 2.98 54.27
CA GLY A 97 0.55 2.90 52.84
C GLY A 97 0.40 4.22 52.08
N CYS A 98 -0.43 5.11 52.57
CA CYS A 98 -0.58 6.49 52.06
C CYS A 98 0.33 7.50 52.73
N GLY A 99 1.07 7.11 53.77
CA GLY A 99 1.95 8.03 54.55
C GLY A 99 1.17 9.00 55.41
N ILE A 100 -0.04 8.68 55.82
CA ILE A 100 -0.92 9.50 56.65
C ILE A 100 -1.47 8.70 57.85
N THR A 101 -2.12 9.41 58.79
CA THR A 101 -2.91 8.76 59.83
C THR A 101 -4.35 8.65 59.35
N VAL A 102 -5.16 7.75 59.98
CA VAL A 102 -6.55 7.56 59.62
C VAL A 102 -7.35 8.85 59.81
N GLU A 103 -7.02 9.64 60.82
CA GLU A 103 -7.69 10.91 61.11
C GLU A 103 -7.41 11.96 60.02
N GLN A 104 -6.32 11.85 59.29
CA GLN A 104 -5.96 12.75 58.18
C GLN A 104 -6.69 12.38 56.87
N ALA A 105 -7.30 11.20 56.81
CA ALA A 105 -8.00 10.78 55.63
C ALA A 105 -9.31 11.56 55.41
N GLU A 106 -9.56 11.92 54.17
CA GLU A 106 -10.84 12.51 53.77
C GLU A 106 -11.88 11.42 53.54
N ARG A 107 -13.17 11.81 53.48
CA ARG A 107 -14.29 10.90 53.20
C ARG A 107 -14.94 11.32 51.91
N ILE A 108 -15.30 10.33 51.08
CA ILE A 108 -16.09 10.52 49.88
C ILE A 108 -17.39 9.74 49.96
N ALA A 109 -18.52 10.42 49.73
CA ALA A 109 -19.82 9.80 49.64
C ALA A 109 -20.08 9.30 48.22
N THR A 110 -20.54 8.05 48.10
CA THR A 110 -20.94 7.44 46.83
C THR A 110 -22.33 6.80 47.03
N ASP A 111 -22.97 6.38 45.94
CA ASP A 111 -24.23 5.65 45.97
C ASP A 111 -24.17 4.36 46.78
N LYS A 112 -22.96 3.85 47.06
CA LYS A 112 -22.71 2.63 47.83
C LYS A 112 -22.20 2.87 49.24
N GLY A 113 -22.23 4.12 49.71
CA GLY A 113 -21.80 4.51 51.05
C GLY A 113 -20.60 5.45 51.06
N GLU A 114 -20.09 5.77 52.27
CA GLU A 114 -18.89 6.61 52.44
C GLU A 114 -17.63 5.78 52.51
N TRP A 115 -16.57 6.32 51.90
CA TRP A 115 -15.25 5.68 51.81
C TRP A 115 -14.19 6.65 52.32
N LEU A 116 -13.13 6.11 52.92
CA LEU A 116 -11.94 6.88 53.20
C LEU A 116 -11.19 7.11 51.86
N VAL A 117 -10.62 8.32 51.71
CA VAL A 117 -9.88 8.69 50.54
C VAL A 117 -8.70 9.54 50.92
N HIS A 118 -7.60 9.37 50.26
CA HIS A 118 -6.41 10.23 50.39
C HIS A 118 -6.11 10.82 49.03
N ARG A 119 -6.07 12.16 48.97
CA ARG A 119 -5.65 12.92 47.81
C ARG A 119 -4.22 13.37 48.03
N ALA A 120 -3.32 12.67 47.31
CA ALA A 120 -1.91 13.03 47.33
C ALA A 120 -1.62 13.87 46.11
N LYS A 121 -0.96 15.01 46.32
CA LYS A 121 -0.38 15.80 45.24
C LYS A 121 1.00 15.23 44.93
N ILE A 122 1.17 14.64 43.75
CA ILE A 122 2.47 14.23 43.24
C ILE A 122 2.99 15.40 42.43
N GLU A 123 4.09 16.00 42.89
CA GLU A 123 4.75 17.05 42.12
C GLU A 123 5.41 16.47 40.88
N GLY A 124 5.23 17.18 39.74
CA GLY A 124 5.87 16.81 38.49
C GLY A 124 7.39 16.94 38.57
N GLN A 125 8.08 16.02 37.91
CA GLN A 125 9.53 16.06 37.83
C GLN A 125 10.00 17.14 36.84
N PRO A 126 11.18 17.71 37.03
CA PRO A 126 11.83 18.56 36.03
C PRO A 126 12.06 17.75 34.73
N THR A 127 11.73 18.34 33.61
CA THR A 127 11.84 17.68 32.28
C THR A 127 13.26 17.21 32.01
N LYS A 128 14.27 17.96 32.43
CA LYS A 128 15.68 17.59 32.27
C LYS A 128 16.06 16.23 32.85
N ASN A 129 15.37 15.78 33.91
CA ASN A 129 15.61 14.48 34.52
C ASN A 129 14.95 13.31 33.76
N LEU A 130 14.05 13.59 32.84
CA LEU A 130 13.29 12.60 32.09
C LEU A 130 13.82 12.39 30.67
N LEU A 131 14.56 13.35 30.13
CA LEU A 131 14.89 13.37 28.69
C LEU A 131 15.83 12.26 28.27
N ASN A 132 16.78 11.86 29.10
CA ASN A 132 17.69 10.77 28.75
C ASN A 132 16.93 9.45 28.50
N ASP A 133 16.01 9.11 29.39
CA ASP A 133 15.19 7.88 29.24
C ASP A 133 14.20 7.97 28.07
N ILE A 134 13.63 9.16 27.86
CA ILE A 134 12.74 9.41 26.71
C ILE A 134 13.48 9.15 25.40
N VAL A 135 14.68 9.69 25.25
CA VAL A 135 15.50 9.48 24.06
C VAL A 135 15.93 8.02 23.90
N ALA A 136 16.39 7.40 24.99
CA ALA A 136 16.80 6.00 24.98
C ALA A 136 15.65 5.08 24.54
N ASN A 137 14.45 5.29 25.09
CA ASN A 137 13.25 4.51 24.72
C ASN A 137 12.84 4.75 23.27
N ALA A 138 12.90 5.98 22.80
CA ALA A 138 12.58 6.32 21.42
C ALA A 138 13.52 5.63 20.43
N LEU A 139 14.81 5.59 20.71
CA LEU A 139 15.80 4.92 19.87
C LEU A 139 15.66 3.39 19.91
N ALA A 140 15.29 2.81 21.04
CA ALA A 140 15.07 1.37 21.18
C ALA A 140 13.91 0.85 20.32
N LYS A 141 12.97 1.71 19.98
CA LYS A 141 11.79 1.39 19.15
C LYS A 141 11.97 1.66 17.66
N LEU A 142 13.15 2.06 17.21
CA LEU A 142 13.42 2.29 15.80
C LEU A 142 13.33 0.99 14.98
N PRO A 143 12.80 1.05 13.74
CA PRO A 143 12.70 -0.11 12.87
C PRO A 143 14.07 -0.45 12.25
N ILE A 144 14.91 -1.13 13.00
CA ILE A 144 16.26 -1.52 12.58
C ILE A 144 16.25 -3.01 12.22
N PRO A 145 16.38 -3.37 10.91
CA PRO A 145 16.31 -4.78 10.51
C PRO A 145 17.49 -5.59 10.99
N LYS A 146 18.69 -5.02 10.99
CA LYS A 146 19.93 -5.68 11.40
C LYS A 146 20.76 -4.73 12.28
N PRO A 147 20.58 -4.80 13.59
CA PRO A 147 21.43 -4.05 14.49
C PRO A 147 22.83 -4.65 14.52
N MET A 148 23.83 -3.81 14.75
CA MET A 148 25.24 -4.23 14.90
C MET A 148 25.83 -3.75 16.21
N ARG A 149 26.89 -4.42 16.64
CA ARG A 149 27.77 -3.98 17.71
C ARG A 149 29.06 -3.41 17.11
N TRP A 150 29.73 -2.57 17.83
CA TRP A 150 31.01 -2.00 17.38
C TRP A 150 31.99 -1.84 18.55
N ALA A 151 33.28 -1.87 18.22
CA ALA A 151 34.37 -1.84 19.20
C ALA A 151 34.19 -2.90 20.29
N ASP A 152 34.41 -2.56 21.55
CA ASP A 152 34.23 -3.41 22.73
C ASP A 152 32.85 -3.23 23.40
N LYS A 153 31.93 -2.53 22.75
CA LYS A 153 30.61 -2.20 23.31
C LYS A 153 29.61 -3.35 23.16
N THR A 154 28.69 -3.45 24.11
CA THR A 154 27.57 -4.40 24.09
C THR A 154 26.30 -3.80 23.49
N VAL A 155 26.22 -2.47 23.39
CA VAL A 155 25.08 -1.77 22.79
C VAL A 155 24.98 -2.08 21.31
N GLN A 156 23.75 -2.02 20.80
CA GLN A 156 23.47 -2.30 19.38
C GLN A 156 22.74 -1.10 18.76
N PHE A 157 23.15 -0.76 17.55
CA PHE A 157 22.47 0.22 16.72
C PHE A 157 22.67 -0.11 15.24
N ILE A 158 22.05 0.62 14.35
CA ILE A 158 22.16 0.36 12.90
C ILE A 158 23.56 0.67 12.35
N ARG A 159 24.24 1.64 12.94
CA ARG A 159 25.64 2.01 12.63
C ARG A 159 26.32 2.49 13.93
N PRO A 160 27.66 2.48 13.98
CA PRO A 160 28.38 3.02 15.14
C PRO A 160 27.99 4.45 15.46
N VAL A 161 27.82 4.72 16.75
CA VAL A 161 27.50 6.07 17.28
C VAL A 161 28.77 6.70 17.83
N HIS A 162 29.05 7.95 17.44
CA HIS A 162 30.23 8.68 17.83
C HIS A 162 29.92 9.82 18.78
N THR A 163 28.83 10.53 18.60
CA THR A 163 28.44 11.67 19.40
C THR A 163 26.97 11.63 19.78
N VAL A 164 26.67 12.15 20.95
CA VAL A 164 25.31 12.38 21.43
C VAL A 164 25.24 13.77 21.99
N THR A 165 24.29 14.57 21.55
CA THR A 165 24.07 15.94 22.06
C THR A 165 22.62 16.07 22.49
N MET A 166 22.39 16.44 23.73
CA MET A 166 21.06 16.73 24.27
C MET A 166 21.09 18.09 24.97
N LEU A 167 20.31 19.04 24.45
CA LEU A 167 20.23 20.40 25.00
C LEU A 167 18.78 20.79 25.26
N LEU A 168 18.45 21.19 26.46
CA LEU A 168 17.20 21.85 26.79
C LEU A 168 17.48 23.36 26.95
N GLY A 169 17.12 24.13 25.91
CA GLY A 169 17.60 25.51 25.82
C GLY A 169 19.13 25.54 25.72
N ASP A 170 19.78 26.17 26.68
CA ASP A 170 21.24 26.23 26.81
C ASP A 170 21.82 25.19 27.80
N GLU A 171 20.96 24.42 28.46
CA GLU A 171 21.37 23.43 29.45
C GLU A 171 21.68 22.08 28.80
N LEU A 172 22.93 21.61 29.01
CA LEU A 172 23.31 20.26 28.57
C LEU A 172 22.61 19.24 29.47
N ILE A 173 21.89 18.32 28.85
CA ILE A 173 21.27 17.20 29.55
C ILE A 173 22.31 16.12 29.76
N GLU A 174 22.59 15.82 31.02
CA GLU A 174 23.51 14.75 31.41
C GLU A 174 22.86 13.39 31.14
N GLY A 175 23.64 12.50 30.58
CA GLY A 175 23.18 11.13 30.30
C GLY A 175 24.10 10.42 29.34
N GLU A 176 23.80 9.15 29.15
CA GLU A 176 24.50 8.25 28.23
C GLU A 176 23.49 7.58 27.32
N ILE A 177 23.68 7.69 26.01
CA ILE A 177 22.85 7.09 24.99
C ILE A 177 23.73 6.21 24.10
N LEU A 178 23.35 4.94 23.91
CA LEU A 178 24.09 3.99 23.08
C LEU A 178 25.58 3.91 23.41
N GLY A 179 25.92 4.05 24.71
CA GLY A 179 27.28 3.97 25.22
C GLY A 179 28.09 5.24 25.00
N VAL A 180 27.46 6.36 24.66
CA VAL A 180 28.13 7.66 24.44
C VAL A 180 27.53 8.71 25.38
N ALA A 181 28.39 9.41 26.10
CA ALA A 181 27.98 10.50 27.00
C ALA A 181 27.52 11.72 26.20
N SER A 182 26.46 12.37 26.66
CA SER A 182 25.98 13.61 26.06
C SER A 182 27.01 14.72 26.22
N ALA A 183 27.26 15.43 25.13
CA ALA A 183 28.20 16.54 25.08
C ALA A 183 27.72 17.65 24.14
N ARG A 184 28.35 18.80 24.18
CA ARG A 184 28.05 19.92 23.28
C ARG A 184 28.73 19.81 21.94
N THR A 185 29.61 18.84 21.75
CA THR A 185 30.40 18.65 20.54
C THR A 185 29.54 18.06 19.43
N ILE A 186 29.49 18.78 18.31
CA ILE A 186 28.86 18.34 17.07
C ILE A 186 29.93 18.15 16.01
N ARG A 187 29.82 17.09 15.23
CA ARG A 187 30.71 16.80 14.11
C ARG A 187 30.16 17.40 12.82
N GLY A 188 31.01 18.16 12.13
CA GLY A 188 30.68 18.70 10.81
C GLY A 188 30.91 17.70 9.70
N HIS A 189 30.87 18.20 8.47
CA HIS A 189 31.16 17.44 7.26
C HIS A 189 32.59 16.86 7.31
N ARG A 190 32.75 15.65 6.74
CA ARG A 190 34.05 14.96 6.77
C ARG A 190 35.17 15.73 6.07
N PHE A 191 34.85 16.48 5.00
CA PHE A 191 35.81 17.15 4.14
C PHE A 191 35.63 18.67 4.07
N LEU A 192 34.44 19.17 4.36
CA LEU A 192 34.09 20.58 4.27
C LEU A 192 33.84 21.14 5.68
N GLY A 193 34.04 22.47 5.86
CA GLY A 193 33.75 23.12 7.10
C GLY A 193 34.63 22.67 8.27
N GLU A 194 34.21 23.00 9.46
CA GLU A 194 34.86 22.57 10.70
C GLU A 194 34.51 21.12 11.02
N LYS A 195 35.50 20.31 11.37
CA LYS A 195 35.30 18.90 11.69
C LYS A 195 34.48 18.69 12.97
N GLU A 196 34.74 19.51 13.97
CA GLU A 196 34.06 19.50 15.26
C GLU A 196 33.91 20.93 15.76
N PHE A 197 32.79 21.23 16.40
CA PHE A 197 32.51 22.50 17.04
C PHE A 197 31.48 22.29 18.15
N GLU A 198 31.40 23.26 19.08
CA GLU A 198 30.41 23.20 20.14
C GLU A 198 29.15 23.97 19.79
N ILE A 199 28.02 23.43 20.22
CA ILE A 199 26.71 24.08 20.16
C ILE A 199 26.32 24.48 21.60
N GLN A 200 25.90 25.75 21.77
CA GLN A 200 25.59 26.29 23.09
C GLN A 200 24.10 26.31 23.41
N HIS A 201 23.24 26.31 22.39
CA HIS A 201 21.81 26.42 22.59
C HIS A 201 21.07 25.59 21.52
N ALA A 202 19.96 24.95 21.92
CA ALA A 202 19.11 24.16 21.01
C ALA A 202 18.64 24.96 19.79
N ASP A 203 18.40 26.26 19.94
CA ASP A 203 17.94 27.13 18.86
C ASP A 203 18.96 27.34 17.74
N GLN A 204 20.24 27.07 18.00
CA GLN A 204 21.28 27.17 16.99
C GLN A 204 21.23 26.04 15.94
N TYR A 205 20.52 24.98 16.25
CA TYR A 205 20.37 23.84 15.33
C TYR A 205 19.11 24.02 14.45
N PRO A 206 19.17 23.82 13.14
CA PRO A 206 20.27 23.26 12.34
C PRO A 206 21.20 24.31 11.71
N GLN A 207 20.98 25.59 11.96
CA GLN A 207 21.67 26.68 11.26
C GLN A 207 23.17 26.68 11.50
N LEU A 208 23.61 26.52 12.75
CA LEU A 208 25.02 26.50 13.09
C LEU A 208 25.77 25.36 12.41
N LEU A 209 25.11 24.19 12.29
CA LEU A 209 25.67 23.04 11.61
C LEU A 209 25.88 23.31 10.10
N ARG A 210 24.97 24.03 9.47
CA ARG A 210 25.14 24.46 8.07
C ARG A 210 26.29 25.45 7.93
N GLU A 211 26.35 26.49 8.78
CA GLU A 211 27.33 27.57 8.67
C GLU A 211 28.73 27.11 9.02
N LYS A 212 28.92 26.43 10.13
CA LYS A 212 30.23 25.95 10.58
C LYS A 212 30.60 24.58 10.03
N GLY A 213 29.65 23.67 10.03
CA GLY A 213 29.90 22.28 9.71
C GLY A 213 29.71 21.89 8.26
N SER A 214 29.16 22.77 7.43
CA SER A 214 28.82 22.47 6.03
C SER A 214 27.96 21.21 5.89
N VAL A 215 26.91 21.12 6.72
CA VAL A 215 25.91 20.05 6.66
C VAL A 215 24.51 20.66 6.66
N VAL A 216 23.71 20.31 5.68
CA VAL A 216 22.28 20.64 5.64
C VAL A 216 21.53 19.51 6.35
N ALA A 217 21.24 19.72 7.63
CA ALA A 217 20.62 18.67 8.46
C ALA A 217 19.15 18.41 8.14
N ASP A 218 18.42 19.45 7.73
CA ASP A 218 17.03 19.33 7.32
C ASP A 218 16.93 18.53 6.01
N PHE A 219 16.37 17.34 6.08
CA PHE A 219 16.22 16.44 4.94
C PHE A 219 15.39 17.06 3.81
N ASN A 220 14.25 17.67 4.17
CA ASN A 220 13.33 18.26 3.18
C ASN A 220 13.95 19.51 2.53
N GLU A 221 14.67 20.32 3.28
CA GLU A 221 15.42 21.47 2.72
C GLU A 221 16.50 20.98 1.74
N ARG A 222 17.28 19.98 2.13
CA ARG A 222 18.32 19.40 1.28
C ARG A 222 17.74 18.79 0.00
N LYS A 223 16.62 18.06 0.13
CA LYS A 223 15.87 17.48 -1.00
C LYS A 223 15.38 18.56 -1.98
N ALA A 224 14.77 19.62 -1.47
CA ALA A 224 14.28 20.74 -2.27
C ALA A 224 15.44 21.47 -2.99
N GLU A 225 16.56 21.64 -2.34
CA GLU A 225 17.76 22.24 -2.92
C GLU A 225 18.33 21.39 -4.07
N ILE A 226 18.41 20.07 -3.88
CA ILE A 226 18.85 19.14 -4.92
C ILE A 226 17.91 19.21 -6.13
N LEU A 227 16.59 19.15 -5.88
CA LEU A 227 15.58 19.22 -6.92
C LEU A 227 15.69 20.51 -7.74
N ALA A 228 15.71 21.66 -7.09
CA ALA A 228 15.77 22.97 -7.74
C ALA A 228 17.06 23.14 -8.58
N LYS A 229 18.20 22.79 -8.02
CA LYS A 229 19.49 22.90 -8.70
C LYS A 229 19.61 21.91 -9.87
N SER A 230 19.06 20.70 -9.73
CA SER A 230 19.04 19.70 -10.79
C SER A 230 18.17 20.14 -11.96
N GLN A 231 17.00 20.69 -11.69
CA GLN A 231 16.11 21.27 -12.73
C GLN A 231 16.79 22.44 -13.45
N ALA A 232 17.44 23.33 -12.72
CA ALA A 232 18.16 24.46 -13.30
C ALA A 232 19.31 24.01 -14.20
N LYS A 233 20.09 23.01 -13.79
CA LYS A 233 21.17 22.43 -14.62
C LYS A 233 20.62 21.80 -15.90
N ALA A 234 19.54 21.06 -15.82
CA ALA A 234 18.90 20.44 -16.98
C ALA A 234 18.39 21.51 -17.96
N THR A 235 17.74 22.55 -17.46
CA THR A 235 17.25 23.67 -18.26
C THR A 235 18.40 24.38 -19.00
N ALA A 236 19.53 24.60 -18.33
CA ALA A 236 20.72 25.20 -18.93
C ALA A 236 21.31 24.34 -20.07
N LEU A 237 21.09 23.03 -20.03
CA LEU A 237 21.50 22.09 -21.10
C LEU A 237 20.42 21.89 -22.16
N GLY A 238 19.33 22.60 -22.10
CA GLY A 238 18.24 22.52 -23.06
C GLY A 238 17.28 21.34 -22.87
N GLY A 239 17.20 20.81 -21.65
CA GLY A 239 16.37 19.64 -21.38
C GLY A 239 15.66 19.67 -20.03
N VAL A 240 15.08 18.55 -19.69
CA VAL A 240 14.37 18.29 -18.43
C VAL A 240 15.00 17.06 -17.76
N ALA A 241 15.36 17.18 -16.49
CA ALA A 241 15.89 16.07 -15.72
C ALA A 241 14.75 15.12 -15.33
N ASP A 242 15.00 13.83 -15.46
CA ASP A 242 14.13 12.78 -14.95
C ASP A 242 14.48 12.50 -13.49
N ILE A 243 13.70 13.10 -12.60
CA ILE A 243 13.92 13.04 -11.16
C ILE A 243 12.76 12.30 -10.51
N GLU A 244 12.88 10.98 -10.40
CA GLU A 244 11.92 10.16 -9.66
C GLU A 244 12.03 10.45 -8.15
N GLU A 245 10.88 10.50 -7.48
CA GLU A 245 10.81 10.81 -6.06
C GLU A 245 11.66 9.88 -5.20
N SER A 246 11.61 8.57 -5.47
CA SER A 246 12.40 7.58 -4.72
C SER A 246 13.90 7.75 -4.92
N LEU A 247 14.32 8.04 -6.15
CA LEU A 247 15.73 8.30 -6.46
C LEU A 247 16.20 9.62 -5.83
N LEU A 248 15.38 10.66 -5.87
CA LEU A 248 15.67 11.94 -5.22
C LEU A 248 15.87 11.77 -3.71
N GLU A 249 15.01 11.02 -3.05
CA GLU A 249 15.14 10.73 -1.62
C GLU A 249 16.40 9.92 -1.30
N GLU A 250 16.74 8.95 -2.13
CA GLU A 250 17.97 8.17 -1.97
C GLU A 250 19.21 9.05 -2.15
N VAL A 251 19.24 9.89 -3.17
CA VAL A 251 20.34 10.86 -3.39
C VAL A 251 20.45 11.85 -2.24
N THR A 252 19.33 12.36 -1.76
CA THR A 252 19.26 13.24 -0.58
C THR A 252 19.89 12.57 0.64
N SER A 253 19.72 11.26 0.77
CA SER A 253 20.26 10.45 1.86
C SER A 253 21.75 10.12 1.73
N LEU A 254 22.37 10.41 0.59
CA LEU A 254 23.78 10.11 0.30
C LEU A 254 24.70 11.31 0.50
N VAL A 255 24.17 12.53 0.58
CA VAL A 255 24.96 13.75 0.66
C VAL A 255 24.59 14.59 1.88
N GLU A 256 25.59 15.20 2.47
CA GLU A 256 25.44 16.12 3.61
C GLU A 256 25.32 17.59 3.18
N TYR A 257 26.07 17.95 2.13
CA TYR A 257 26.10 19.29 1.54
C TYR A 257 26.08 19.17 0.03
N PRO A 258 24.91 19.29 -0.62
CA PRO A 258 24.75 18.94 -2.01
C PRO A 258 25.45 19.93 -2.94
N ASN A 259 26.25 19.40 -3.86
CA ASN A 259 26.82 20.09 -4.99
C ASN A 259 26.31 19.42 -6.27
N VAL A 260 25.39 20.06 -6.96
CA VAL A 260 24.75 19.51 -8.16
C VAL A 260 25.58 19.84 -9.39
N LEU A 261 26.04 18.82 -10.09
CA LEU A 261 26.91 18.92 -11.25
C LEU A 261 26.32 18.20 -12.45
N ALA A 262 26.70 18.62 -13.63
CA ALA A 262 26.34 17.96 -14.89
C ALA A 262 27.57 17.35 -15.56
N ALA A 263 27.40 16.21 -16.14
CA ALA A 263 28.41 15.49 -16.90
C ALA A 263 27.87 15.05 -18.26
N LYS A 264 28.69 14.53 -19.10
CA LYS A 264 28.31 14.10 -20.46
C LYS A 264 28.87 12.71 -20.78
N PHE A 265 28.27 12.08 -21.76
CA PHE A 265 28.78 10.87 -22.37
C PHE A 265 28.79 11.00 -23.90
N GLU A 266 29.47 10.11 -24.58
CA GLU A 266 29.65 10.15 -26.04
C GLU A 266 28.29 9.94 -26.75
N GLU A 267 27.99 10.79 -27.72
CA GLU A 267 26.75 10.75 -28.50
C GLU A 267 26.45 9.41 -29.17
N ARG A 268 27.52 8.64 -29.50
CA ARG A 268 27.39 7.32 -30.12
C ARG A 268 26.52 6.36 -29.31
N PHE A 269 26.51 6.50 -27.97
CA PHE A 269 25.69 5.65 -27.11
C PHE A 269 24.19 5.88 -27.27
N LEU A 270 23.80 7.03 -27.82
CA LEU A 270 22.37 7.34 -28.06
C LEU A 270 21.75 6.44 -29.14
N ALA A 271 22.53 5.68 -29.90
CA ALA A 271 22.01 4.64 -30.78
C ALA A 271 21.45 3.43 -30.02
N VAL A 272 21.82 3.27 -28.76
CA VAL A 272 21.26 2.25 -27.86
C VAL A 272 19.95 2.77 -27.29
N PRO A 273 18.93 1.93 -27.11
CA PRO A 273 17.68 2.35 -26.45
C PRO A 273 17.93 3.05 -25.11
N ALA A 274 17.25 4.16 -24.90
CA ALA A 274 17.44 5.01 -23.73
C ALA A 274 17.28 4.23 -22.42
N GLU A 275 16.33 3.31 -22.36
CA GLU A 275 16.02 2.53 -21.16
C GLU A 275 17.22 1.69 -20.69
N ALA A 276 18.03 1.17 -21.62
CA ALA A 276 19.23 0.42 -21.30
C ALA A 276 20.33 1.32 -20.72
N LEU A 277 20.49 2.53 -21.27
CA LEU A 277 21.45 3.51 -20.76
C LEU A 277 21.05 4.05 -19.40
N VAL A 278 19.76 4.36 -19.24
CA VAL A 278 19.18 4.92 -18.03
C VAL A 278 19.20 3.92 -16.87
N TYR A 279 19.05 2.64 -17.15
CA TYR A 279 19.14 1.58 -16.15
C TYR A 279 20.39 1.70 -15.28
N THR A 280 21.55 1.80 -15.93
CA THR A 280 22.82 1.95 -15.23
C THR A 280 22.94 3.30 -14.51
N MET A 281 22.55 4.38 -15.19
CA MET A 281 22.65 5.73 -14.63
C MET A 281 21.83 5.87 -13.35
N LYS A 282 20.58 5.44 -13.37
CA LYS A 282 19.68 5.55 -12.20
C LYS A 282 19.96 4.49 -11.14
N GLY A 283 20.05 3.25 -11.55
CA GLY A 283 20.12 2.11 -10.63
C GLY A 283 21.45 2.00 -9.92
N ASP A 284 22.54 1.98 -10.68
CA ASP A 284 23.87 1.74 -10.13
C ASP A 284 24.53 3.04 -9.63
N GLN A 285 24.44 4.13 -10.39
CA GLN A 285 25.20 5.35 -10.14
C GLN A 285 24.38 6.46 -9.48
N LYS A 286 23.06 6.33 -9.40
CA LYS A 286 22.16 7.33 -8.80
C LYS A 286 22.22 8.69 -9.49
N TYR A 287 22.33 8.67 -10.83
CA TYR A 287 22.33 9.85 -11.67
C TYR A 287 20.94 10.18 -12.20
N PHE A 288 20.69 11.45 -12.51
CA PHE A 288 19.46 11.90 -13.14
C PHE A 288 19.69 12.06 -14.67
N PRO A 289 19.02 11.27 -15.51
CA PRO A 289 19.07 11.46 -16.96
C PRO A 289 18.38 12.76 -17.37
N ILE A 290 18.77 13.31 -18.51
CA ILE A 290 18.18 14.52 -19.07
C ILE A 290 17.56 14.19 -20.43
N TYR A 291 16.31 14.58 -20.61
CA TYR A 291 15.56 14.41 -21.85
C TYR A 291 15.29 15.75 -22.49
N ASP A 292 15.21 15.77 -23.82
CA ASP A 292 14.78 16.97 -24.55
C ASP A 292 13.23 17.14 -24.48
N LYS A 293 12.72 18.20 -25.11
CA LYS A 293 11.27 18.49 -25.17
C LYS A 293 10.43 17.41 -25.84
N ASP A 294 11.05 16.60 -26.70
CA ASP A 294 10.40 15.52 -27.45
C ASP A 294 10.53 14.17 -26.73
N GLY A 295 11.08 14.15 -25.51
CA GLY A 295 11.27 12.96 -24.72
C GLY A 295 12.46 12.09 -25.12
N LYS A 296 13.38 12.62 -25.92
CA LYS A 296 14.62 11.93 -26.32
C LYS A 296 15.71 12.18 -25.30
N LEU A 297 16.47 11.13 -24.98
CA LEU A 297 17.61 11.23 -24.07
C LEU A 297 18.70 12.12 -24.65
N LEU A 298 19.16 13.09 -23.87
CA LEU A 298 20.34 13.90 -24.17
C LEU A 298 21.61 13.19 -23.67
N PRO A 299 22.79 13.46 -24.31
CA PRO A 299 24.05 12.83 -23.90
C PRO A 299 24.64 13.49 -22.64
N HIS A 300 23.79 13.76 -21.66
CA HIS A 300 24.14 14.42 -20.41
C HIS A 300 23.44 13.72 -19.25
N PHE A 301 24.03 13.83 -18.08
CA PHE A 301 23.40 13.40 -16.82
C PHE A 301 23.75 14.35 -15.69
N ILE A 302 22.90 14.37 -14.67
CA ILE A 302 23.12 15.15 -13.47
C ILE A 302 23.49 14.20 -12.34
N PHE A 303 24.47 14.57 -11.55
CA PHE A 303 24.83 13.88 -10.33
C PHE A 303 25.03 14.86 -9.19
N VAL A 304 24.92 14.38 -7.97
CA VAL A 304 25.05 15.18 -6.77
C VAL A 304 26.31 14.74 -6.03
N SER A 305 27.27 15.67 -5.92
CA SER A 305 28.51 15.47 -5.18
C SER A 305 28.34 15.89 -3.73
N ASN A 306 29.02 15.19 -2.81
CA ASN A 306 29.09 15.55 -1.40
C ASN A 306 30.30 16.47 -1.08
N ILE A 307 31.05 16.88 -2.08
CA ILE A 307 32.15 17.83 -1.96
C ILE A 307 31.96 18.99 -2.94
N ASN A 308 32.51 20.14 -2.61
CA ASN A 308 32.35 21.36 -3.39
C ASN A 308 33.70 22.05 -3.61
N PRO A 309 34.59 21.50 -4.45
CA PRO A 309 35.85 22.14 -4.76
C PRO A 309 35.65 23.37 -5.66
N GLU A 310 36.63 24.28 -5.67
CA GLU A 310 36.61 25.46 -6.57
C GLU A 310 36.58 25.04 -8.06
N ASP A 311 37.35 24.02 -8.40
CA ASP A 311 37.37 23.42 -9.75
C ASP A 311 36.76 22.01 -9.70
N PRO A 312 35.52 21.82 -10.20
CA PRO A 312 34.84 20.53 -10.18
C PRO A 312 35.28 19.58 -11.33
N THR A 313 36.22 19.97 -12.19
CA THR A 313 36.57 19.22 -13.41
C THR A 313 36.95 17.77 -13.10
N ALA A 314 37.78 17.53 -12.10
CA ALA A 314 38.21 16.18 -11.74
C ALA A 314 37.06 15.28 -11.29
N ILE A 315 36.08 15.83 -10.57
CA ILE A 315 34.87 15.09 -10.11
C ILE A 315 34.00 14.76 -11.31
N ILE A 316 33.77 15.70 -12.21
CA ILE A 316 32.96 15.51 -13.42
C ILE A 316 33.59 14.43 -14.31
N GLU A 317 34.88 14.54 -14.61
CA GLU A 317 35.61 13.54 -15.41
C GLU A 317 35.63 12.17 -14.74
N GLY A 318 35.75 12.11 -13.41
CA GLY A 318 35.70 10.87 -12.65
C GLY A 318 34.35 10.15 -12.79
N ASN A 319 33.25 10.87 -12.75
CA ASN A 319 31.92 10.31 -12.93
C ASN A 319 31.67 9.90 -14.38
N GLU A 320 32.19 10.65 -15.37
CA GLU A 320 32.14 10.26 -16.77
C GLU A 320 32.92 8.95 -17.03
N LYS A 321 34.08 8.80 -16.39
CA LYS A 321 34.89 7.57 -16.46
C LYS A 321 34.21 6.35 -15.84
N VAL A 322 33.42 6.54 -14.78
CA VAL A 322 32.71 5.44 -14.13
C VAL A 322 31.56 4.93 -14.99
N VAL A 323 30.81 5.80 -15.63
CA VAL A 323 29.63 5.42 -16.41
C VAL A 323 29.98 4.83 -17.78
N ARG A 324 31.11 5.29 -18.41
CA ARG A 324 31.50 4.89 -19.77
C ARG A 324 31.62 3.39 -19.98
N PRO A 325 32.27 2.59 -19.12
CA PRO A 325 32.36 1.14 -19.33
C PRO A 325 30.98 0.48 -19.37
N ARG A 326 30.07 0.90 -18.54
CA ARG A 326 28.70 0.33 -18.52
C ARG A 326 27.89 0.71 -19.75
N LEU A 327 28.06 1.93 -20.26
CA LEU A 327 27.45 2.34 -21.53
C LEU A 327 28.10 1.59 -22.72
N THR A 328 29.39 1.33 -22.67
CA THR A 328 30.08 0.52 -23.65
C THR A 328 29.57 -0.92 -23.66
N ASP A 329 29.34 -1.50 -22.48
CA ASP A 329 28.76 -2.85 -22.38
C ASP A 329 27.35 -2.87 -22.97
N ALA A 330 26.53 -1.88 -22.65
CA ALA A 330 25.18 -1.77 -23.21
C ALA A 330 25.20 -1.67 -24.74
N GLU A 331 26.09 -0.87 -25.30
CA GLU A 331 26.28 -0.78 -26.74
C GLU A 331 26.70 -2.11 -27.35
N PHE A 332 27.64 -2.80 -26.74
CA PHE A 332 28.11 -4.11 -27.19
C PHE A 332 26.99 -5.15 -27.17
N PHE A 333 26.25 -5.24 -26.07
CA PHE A 333 25.11 -6.17 -25.96
C PHE A 333 24.04 -5.87 -27.00
N PHE A 334 23.70 -4.60 -27.16
CA PHE A 334 22.70 -4.18 -28.13
C PHE A 334 23.10 -4.55 -29.57
N LYS A 335 24.31 -4.22 -29.98
CA LYS A 335 24.82 -4.56 -31.33
C LYS A 335 24.91 -6.06 -31.54
N THR A 336 25.32 -6.81 -30.54
CA THR A 336 25.40 -8.27 -30.61
C THR A 336 24.00 -8.87 -30.72
N ASP A 337 23.04 -8.40 -29.91
CA ASP A 337 21.67 -8.88 -29.95
C ASP A 337 20.97 -8.61 -31.29
N LEU A 338 21.28 -7.50 -31.95
CA LEU A 338 20.69 -7.16 -33.25
C LEU A 338 21.09 -8.12 -34.39
N LYS A 339 22.13 -8.93 -34.20
CA LYS A 339 22.60 -9.92 -35.20
C LYS A 339 21.60 -11.09 -35.35
N GLN A 340 20.69 -11.30 -34.41
CA GLN A 340 19.73 -12.37 -34.41
C GLN A 340 18.35 -11.83 -34.11
N LYS A 341 17.35 -12.24 -34.91
CA LYS A 341 15.95 -11.86 -34.65
C LYS A 341 15.39 -12.50 -33.37
N LEU A 342 14.42 -11.85 -32.73
CA LEU A 342 13.75 -12.41 -31.55
C LEU A 342 13.19 -13.79 -31.80
N VAL A 343 12.50 -13.99 -32.92
CA VAL A 343 11.87 -15.27 -33.25
C VAL A 343 12.87 -16.42 -33.32
N ASP A 344 14.10 -16.14 -33.73
CA ASP A 344 15.18 -17.15 -33.84
C ASP A 344 15.71 -17.58 -32.45
N ARG A 345 15.35 -16.83 -31.39
CA ARG A 345 15.68 -17.16 -29.99
C ARG A 345 14.64 -18.07 -29.34
N LEU A 346 13.51 -18.24 -29.99
CA LEU A 346 12.38 -19.02 -29.44
C LEU A 346 12.78 -20.44 -28.99
N PRO A 347 13.57 -21.22 -29.79
CA PRO A 347 14.02 -22.55 -29.36
C PRO A 347 14.84 -22.55 -28.07
N ARG A 348 15.57 -21.48 -27.76
CA ARG A 348 16.37 -21.40 -26.54
C ARG A 348 15.53 -21.29 -25.28
N LEU A 349 14.28 -20.91 -25.37
CA LEU A 349 13.35 -20.91 -24.25
C LEU A 349 13.05 -22.31 -23.71
N GLU A 350 13.34 -23.36 -24.46
CA GLU A 350 13.28 -24.75 -24.00
C GLU A 350 14.33 -25.07 -22.93
N THR A 351 15.38 -24.29 -22.84
CA THR A 351 16.46 -24.44 -21.86
C THR A 351 16.17 -23.73 -20.54
N VAL A 352 15.10 -22.94 -20.47
CA VAL A 352 14.74 -22.15 -19.28
C VAL A 352 13.51 -22.75 -18.63
N LEU A 353 13.67 -23.17 -17.38
CA LEU A 353 12.58 -23.73 -16.61
C LEU A 353 11.62 -22.62 -16.17
N PHE A 354 10.33 -22.80 -16.45
CA PHE A 354 9.30 -21.96 -15.85
C PHE A 354 8.95 -22.49 -14.44
N GLN A 355 8.50 -23.74 -14.37
CA GLN A 355 8.20 -24.44 -13.15
C GLN A 355 8.31 -25.96 -13.43
N GLN A 356 8.87 -26.70 -12.50
CA GLN A 356 9.24 -28.11 -12.70
C GLN A 356 8.09 -29.00 -13.25
N GLN A 357 6.86 -28.80 -12.77
CA GLN A 357 5.70 -29.56 -13.19
C GLN A 357 5.00 -28.99 -14.42
N LEU A 358 5.21 -27.70 -14.71
CA LEU A 358 4.53 -26.96 -15.79
C LEU A 358 5.39 -26.80 -17.05
N GLY A 359 6.65 -27.19 -16.97
CA GLY A 359 7.55 -27.16 -18.10
C GLY A 359 8.42 -25.93 -18.22
N THR A 360 8.86 -25.66 -19.45
CA THR A 360 9.80 -24.60 -19.80
C THR A 360 9.10 -23.28 -20.14
N LEU A 361 9.87 -22.22 -20.31
CA LEU A 361 9.35 -20.95 -20.83
C LEU A 361 8.85 -21.08 -22.27
N LYS A 362 9.40 -22.00 -23.06
CA LYS A 362 8.87 -22.28 -24.41
C LYS A 362 7.44 -22.86 -24.30
N ASP A 363 7.21 -23.80 -23.39
CA ASP A 363 5.88 -24.32 -23.13
C ASP A 363 4.91 -23.21 -22.72
N LYS A 364 5.37 -22.30 -21.86
CA LYS A 364 4.59 -21.14 -21.41
C LYS A 364 4.23 -20.20 -22.58
N THR A 365 5.17 -19.87 -23.46
CA THR A 365 4.89 -19.01 -24.61
C THR A 365 3.94 -19.66 -25.61
N ASP A 366 3.99 -20.96 -25.78
CA ASP A 366 3.03 -21.70 -26.63
C ASP A 366 1.61 -21.58 -26.06
N ARG A 367 1.45 -21.70 -24.76
CA ARG A 367 0.15 -21.49 -24.09
C ARG A 367 -0.32 -20.03 -24.18
N ILE A 368 0.58 -19.08 -23.94
CA ILE A 368 0.26 -17.64 -24.04
C ILE A 368 -0.18 -17.28 -25.45
N GLU A 369 0.49 -17.81 -26.49
CA GLU A 369 0.09 -17.61 -27.88
C GLU A 369 -1.36 -18.00 -28.12
N GLN A 370 -1.75 -19.20 -27.71
CA GLN A 370 -3.11 -19.70 -27.91
C GLN A 370 -4.12 -18.93 -27.09
N LEU A 371 -3.84 -18.68 -25.82
CA LEU A 371 -4.76 -17.98 -24.92
C LEU A 371 -4.93 -16.50 -25.32
N ALA A 372 -3.83 -15.83 -25.72
CA ALA A 372 -3.89 -14.45 -26.19
C ALA A 372 -4.76 -14.31 -27.45
N GLY A 373 -4.64 -15.25 -28.38
CA GLY A 373 -5.47 -15.30 -29.57
C GLY A 373 -6.95 -15.46 -29.21
N GLU A 374 -7.27 -16.33 -28.28
CA GLU A 374 -8.64 -16.56 -27.82
C GLU A 374 -9.22 -15.33 -27.12
N ILE A 375 -8.45 -14.70 -26.24
CA ILE A 375 -8.87 -13.46 -25.57
C ILE A 375 -9.08 -12.35 -26.59
N ALA A 376 -8.16 -12.21 -27.56
CA ALA A 376 -8.26 -11.20 -28.61
C ALA A 376 -9.58 -11.30 -29.39
N LYS A 377 -10.01 -12.51 -29.75
CA LYS A 377 -11.31 -12.74 -30.38
C LYS A 377 -12.46 -12.19 -29.53
N GLN A 378 -12.44 -12.48 -28.24
CA GLN A 378 -13.52 -12.09 -27.34
C GLN A 378 -13.60 -10.58 -27.11
N ILE A 379 -12.48 -9.88 -27.18
CA ILE A 379 -12.42 -8.42 -26.92
C ILE A 379 -12.40 -7.58 -28.20
N GLY A 380 -12.46 -8.20 -29.37
CA GLY A 380 -12.43 -7.49 -30.65
C GLY A 380 -11.06 -6.99 -31.08
N ALA A 381 -9.98 -7.61 -30.58
CA ALA A 381 -8.60 -7.33 -30.99
C ALA A 381 -8.18 -8.22 -32.18
N ASP A 382 -7.07 -7.84 -32.82
CA ASP A 382 -6.46 -8.63 -33.89
C ASP A 382 -5.86 -9.92 -33.33
N GLU A 383 -6.47 -11.05 -33.66
CA GLU A 383 -6.08 -12.37 -33.18
C GLU A 383 -4.66 -12.75 -33.62
N ALA A 384 -4.31 -12.50 -34.88
CA ALA A 384 -2.99 -12.84 -35.41
C ALA A 384 -1.87 -12.05 -34.73
N LYS A 385 -2.09 -10.76 -34.49
CA LYS A 385 -1.12 -9.91 -33.76
C LYS A 385 -0.99 -10.34 -32.30
N ALA A 386 -2.09 -10.68 -31.64
CA ALA A 386 -2.06 -11.16 -30.27
C ALA A 386 -1.30 -12.48 -30.13
N LYS A 387 -1.51 -13.42 -31.04
CA LYS A 387 -0.77 -14.67 -31.10
C LYS A 387 0.71 -14.44 -31.32
N ARG A 388 1.06 -13.57 -32.27
CA ARG A 388 2.46 -13.26 -32.57
C ARG A 388 3.15 -12.63 -31.36
N ALA A 389 2.52 -11.66 -30.73
CA ALA A 389 3.05 -11.04 -29.51
C ALA A 389 3.18 -12.05 -28.36
N GLY A 390 2.20 -12.92 -28.19
CA GLY A 390 2.27 -13.99 -27.19
C GLY A 390 3.44 -14.94 -27.39
N LEU A 391 3.67 -15.35 -28.64
CA LEU A 391 4.78 -16.22 -29.01
C LEU A 391 6.13 -15.59 -28.73
N LEU A 392 6.29 -14.30 -29.05
CA LEU A 392 7.56 -13.56 -28.87
C LEU A 392 7.74 -13.01 -27.47
N SER A 393 6.74 -13.12 -26.62
CA SER A 393 6.64 -12.39 -25.32
C SER A 393 7.82 -12.59 -24.38
N LYS A 394 8.49 -13.73 -24.44
CA LYS A 394 9.61 -14.07 -23.53
C LYS A 394 10.95 -14.21 -24.26
N CYS A 395 11.00 -13.94 -25.55
CA CYS A 395 12.23 -14.11 -26.35
C CYS A 395 13.37 -13.17 -25.91
N ASP A 396 13.07 -11.98 -25.41
CA ASP A 396 14.09 -11.03 -24.96
C ASP A 396 14.85 -11.51 -23.72
N LEU A 397 14.31 -12.47 -22.97
CA LEU A 397 15.02 -13.11 -21.86
C LEU A 397 16.29 -13.85 -22.32
N MET A 398 16.35 -14.23 -23.59
CA MET A 398 17.49 -14.89 -24.20
C MET A 398 18.48 -13.92 -24.85
N THR A 399 18.31 -12.63 -24.65
CA THR A 399 19.23 -11.61 -25.14
C THR A 399 20.31 -11.30 -24.11
N ASN A 400 21.46 -10.84 -24.58
CA ASN A 400 22.57 -10.41 -23.71
C ASN A 400 22.15 -9.19 -22.87
N MET A 401 21.42 -8.26 -23.46
CA MET A 401 20.98 -7.05 -22.77
C MET A 401 20.12 -7.38 -21.54
N VAL A 402 19.11 -8.19 -21.71
CA VAL A 402 18.19 -8.54 -20.60
C VAL A 402 18.88 -9.44 -19.57
N PHE A 403 19.81 -10.29 -19.99
CA PHE A 403 20.58 -11.09 -19.06
C PHE A 403 21.42 -10.24 -18.10
N GLU A 404 22.07 -9.21 -18.62
CA GLU A 404 22.92 -8.31 -17.83
C GLU A 404 22.11 -7.19 -17.14
N PHE A 405 21.14 -6.64 -17.84
CA PHE A 405 20.27 -5.56 -17.36
C PHE A 405 18.84 -6.07 -17.25
N THR A 406 18.57 -6.82 -16.19
CA THR A 406 17.32 -7.58 -16.03
C THR A 406 16.04 -6.73 -16.04
N ASP A 407 16.11 -5.48 -15.57
CA ASP A 407 14.95 -4.57 -15.56
C ASP A 407 14.58 -4.06 -16.97
N THR A 408 15.40 -4.34 -17.98
CA THR A 408 15.06 -4.02 -19.37
C THR A 408 14.19 -5.07 -20.05
N GLN A 409 13.80 -6.10 -19.33
CA GLN A 409 12.86 -7.11 -19.77
C GLN A 409 11.57 -6.48 -20.26
N GLY A 410 11.11 -6.92 -21.40
CA GLY A 410 9.91 -6.39 -22.07
C GLY A 410 10.22 -5.19 -22.94
N VAL A 411 10.82 -4.13 -22.40
CA VAL A 411 11.15 -2.95 -23.18
C VAL A 411 12.19 -3.24 -24.27
N MET A 412 13.17 -4.08 -23.97
CA MET A 412 14.14 -4.51 -24.99
C MET A 412 13.51 -5.43 -26.03
N GLY A 413 12.58 -6.30 -25.63
CA GLY A 413 11.78 -7.06 -26.58
C GLY A 413 11.07 -6.17 -27.57
N MET A 414 10.48 -5.08 -27.10
CA MET A 414 9.85 -4.07 -27.95
C MET A 414 10.82 -3.45 -28.97
N HIS A 415 11.98 -2.99 -28.51
CA HIS A 415 12.98 -2.39 -29.39
C HIS A 415 13.53 -3.38 -30.41
N TYR A 416 13.80 -4.60 -30.00
CA TYR A 416 14.28 -5.65 -30.92
C TYR A 416 13.20 -6.06 -31.92
N ALA A 417 11.95 -6.14 -31.52
CA ALA A 417 10.84 -6.43 -32.41
C ALA A 417 10.66 -5.34 -33.49
N ARG A 418 10.78 -4.07 -33.11
CA ARG A 418 10.78 -2.95 -34.04
C ARG A 418 11.91 -3.06 -35.07
N HIS A 419 13.11 -3.36 -34.59
CA HIS A 419 14.27 -3.57 -35.46
C HIS A 419 14.08 -4.76 -36.42
N ASP A 420 13.44 -5.83 -35.93
CA ASP A 420 13.16 -7.04 -36.73
C ASP A 420 12.05 -6.85 -37.77
N GLY A 421 11.38 -5.70 -37.77
CA GLY A 421 10.26 -5.40 -38.67
C GLY A 421 8.90 -5.97 -38.27
N GLU A 422 8.74 -6.34 -37.00
CA GLU A 422 7.44 -6.75 -36.47
C GLU A 422 6.45 -5.57 -36.48
N ASP A 423 5.15 -5.90 -36.52
CA ASP A 423 4.09 -4.90 -36.40
C ASP A 423 4.24 -4.08 -35.10
N GLU A 424 3.94 -2.76 -35.15
CA GLU A 424 4.12 -1.88 -34.00
C GLU A 424 3.25 -2.31 -32.81
N GLU A 425 2.01 -2.79 -33.02
CA GLU A 425 1.18 -3.30 -31.94
C GLU A 425 1.77 -4.55 -31.29
N VAL A 426 2.40 -5.41 -32.08
CA VAL A 426 3.12 -6.59 -31.59
C VAL A 426 4.32 -6.16 -30.74
N ALA A 427 5.13 -5.24 -31.26
CA ALA A 427 6.31 -4.74 -30.56
C ALA A 427 5.93 -4.12 -29.20
N VAL A 428 4.97 -3.22 -29.17
CA VAL A 428 4.50 -2.56 -27.96
C VAL A 428 3.94 -3.56 -26.95
N ALA A 429 3.24 -4.58 -27.41
CA ALA A 429 2.69 -5.63 -26.56
C ALA A 429 3.78 -6.42 -25.81
N LEU A 430 4.98 -6.56 -26.39
CA LEU A 430 6.10 -7.23 -25.71
C LEU A 430 6.56 -6.50 -24.45
N ASN A 431 6.41 -5.19 -24.40
CA ASN A 431 6.65 -4.40 -23.21
C ASN A 431 5.43 -4.36 -22.29
N GLU A 432 4.27 -4.04 -22.83
CA GLU A 432 3.06 -3.79 -22.04
C GLU A 432 2.42 -5.05 -21.45
N GLN A 433 2.81 -6.24 -21.88
CA GLN A 433 2.35 -7.51 -21.31
C GLN A 433 2.58 -7.64 -19.80
N TYR A 434 3.56 -6.94 -19.29
CA TYR A 434 3.90 -6.96 -17.85
C TYR A 434 3.07 -5.95 -17.03
N MET A 435 2.35 -5.06 -17.71
CA MET A 435 1.53 -4.06 -17.02
C MET A 435 0.23 -4.66 -16.48
N PRO A 436 -0.24 -4.19 -15.33
CA PRO A 436 0.45 -3.34 -14.37
C PRO A 436 1.54 -4.12 -13.62
N ARG A 437 2.71 -3.52 -13.46
CA ARG A 437 3.86 -4.15 -12.78
C ARG A 437 3.80 -4.03 -11.26
N PHE A 438 3.12 -2.99 -10.79
CA PHE A 438 2.96 -2.66 -9.36
C PHE A 438 1.63 -1.94 -9.15
N ALA A 439 1.24 -1.77 -7.88
CA ALA A 439 0.02 -1.05 -7.55
C ALA A 439 0.07 0.41 -8.05
N GLY A 440 -0.95 0.82 -8.80
CA GLY A 440 -1.01 2.15 -9.39
C GLY A 440 -0.29 2.33 -10.73
N ASP A 441 0.36 1.28 -11.25
CA ASP A 441 0.98 1.32 -12.57
C ASP A 441 -0.06 1.50 -13.69
N GLU A 442 0.41 1.95 -14.84
CA GLU A 442 -0.40 2.05 -16.05
C GLU A 442 -0.84 0.67 -16.55
N LEU A 443 -1.95 0.65 -17.27
CA LEU A 443 -2.45 -0.55 -17.93
C LEU A 443 -1.95 -0.61 -19.38
N PRO A 444 -1.94 -1.82 -20.01
CA PRO A 444 -1.70 -1.92 -21.45
C PRO A 444 -2.64 -0.99 -22.23
N LYS A 445 -2.10 -0.24 -23.18
CA LYS A 445 -2.88 0.75 -23.93
C LYS A 445 -3.73 0.13 -25.04
N SER A 446 -3.16 -0.83 -25.79
CA SER A 446 -3.86 -1.48 -26.89
C SER A 446 -4.62 -2.72 -26.41
N LEU A 447 -5.63 -3.13 -27.19
CA LEU A 447 -6.34 -4.39 -26.96
C LEU A 447 -5.44 -5.61 -27.21
N VAL A 448 -4.52 -5.55 -28.17
CA VAL A 448 -3.53 -6.60 -28.40
C VAL A 448 -2.64 -6.79 -27.16
N ALA A 449 -2.07 -5.72 -26.65
CA ALA A 449 -1.26 -5.77 -25.43
C ALA A 449 -2.05 -6.27 -24.22
N SER A 450 -3.30 -5.85 -24.09
CA SER A 450 -4.20 -6.32 -23.03
C SER A 450 -4.45 -7.82 -23.12
N ALA A 451 -4.67 -8.35 -24.33
CA ALA A 451 -4.86 -9.78 -24.54
C ALA A 451 -3.64 -10.60 -24.11
N VAL A 452 -2.44 -10.15 -24.47
CA VAL A 452 -1.19 -10.82 -24.07
C VAL A 452 -0.95 -10.72 -22.56
N ALA A 453 -1.17 -9.56 -21.98
CA ALA A 453 -1.02 -9.36 -20.53
C ALA A 453 -1.96 -10.27 -19.73
N LEU A 454 -3.23 -10.38 -20.15
CA LEU A 454 -4.20 -11.28 -19.55
C LEU A 454 -3.81 -12.74 -19.71
N ALA A 455 -3.38 -13.13 -20.92
CA ALA A 455 -2.95 -14.50 -21.19
C ALA A 455 -1.80 -14.94 -20.29
N ASP A 456 -0.80 -14.10 -20.11
CA ASP A 456 0.34 -14.38 -19.22
C ASP A 456 -0.11 -14.54 -17.76
N LYS A 457 -0.95 -13.64 -17.27
CA LYS A 457 -1.45 -13.66 -15.90
C LYS A 457 -2.32 -14.87 -15.62
N PHE A 458 -3.25 -15.18 -16.51
CA PHE A 458 -4.11 -16.37 -16.39
C PHE A 458 -3.33 -17.68 -16.53
N ASP A 459 -2.33 -17.75 -17.39
CA ASP A 459 -1.46 -18.91 -17.50
C ASP A 459 -0.75 -19.20 -16.17
N THR A 460 -0.16 -18.17 -15.56
CA THR A 460 0.54 -18.30 -14.28
C THR A 460 -0.42 -18.70 -13.16
N LEU A 461 -1.55 -18.00 -13.03
CA LEU A 461 -2.57 -18.30 -12.02
C LEU A 461 -3.09 -19.73 -12.13
N THR A 462 -3.51 -20.12 -13.31
CA THR A 462 -4.09 -21.44 -13.57
C THR A 462 -3.06 -22.54 -13.37
N GLY A 463 -1.83 -22.34 -13.85
CA GLY A 463 -0.77 -23.33 -13.72
C GLY A 463 -0.37 -23.58 -12.26
N ILE A 464 -0.12 -22.53 -11.51
CA ILE A 464 0.34 -22.65 -10.11
C ILE A 464 -0.77 -23.17 -9.19
N PHE A 465 -2.01 -22.69 -9.35
CA PHE A 465 -3.16 -23.28 -8.64
C PHE A 465 -3.42 -24.72 -9.05
N GLY A 466 -3.20 -25.01 -10.35
CA GLY A 466 -3.40 -26.35 -10.90
C GLY A 466 -2.46 -27.42 -10.35
N ILE A 467 -1.31 -27.04 -9.82
CA ILE A 467 -0.37 -27.96 -9.14
C ILE A 467 -0.44 -27.85 -7.62
N GLY A 468 -1.45 -27.15 -7.08
CA GLY A 468 -1.70 -27.06 -5.65
C GLY A 468 -0.78 -26.12 -4.88
N GLN A 469 -0.14 -25.15 -5.55
CA GLN A 469 0.79 -24.21 -4.93
C GLN A 469 0.21 -22.78 -4.77
N ALA A 470 -1.04 -22.70 -4.38
CA ALA A 470 -1.70 -21.42 -4.07
C ALA A 470 -0.96 -20.66 -2.96
N PRO A 471 -1.03 -19.31 -2.94
CA PRO A 471 -0.42 -18.51 -1.88
C PRO A 471 -0.95 -18.88 -0.50
N LYS A 472 -0.04 -18.91 0.49
CA LYS A 472 -0.36 -19.21 1.89
C LYS A 472 0.15 -18.10 2.79
N GLY A 473 -0.76 -17.51 3.58
CA GLY A 473 -0.40 -16.40 4.47
C GLY A 473 0.25 -15.24 3.70
N SER A 474 1.43 -14.80 4.12
CA SER A 474 2.21 -13.78 3.44
C SER A 474 3.05 -14.32 2.27
N ALA A 475 3.23 -15.64 2.18
CA ALA A 475 4.06 -16.27 1.15
C ALA A 475 3.33 -16.32 -0.19
N ASP A 476 3.93 -15.69 -1.19
CA ASP A 476 3.45 -15.64 -2.56
C ASP A 476 4.64 -15.57 -3.54
N PRO A 477 5.39 -16.69 -3.70
CA PRO A 477 6.63 -16.68 -4.46
C PRO A 477 6.45 -16.42 -5.96
N PHE A 478 5.24 -16.64 -6.49
CA PHE A 478 4.91 -16.40 -7.90
C PHE A 478 4.16 -15.09 -8.14
N ALA A 479 4.00 -14.26 -7.11
CA ALA A 479 3.27 -12.99 -7.17
C ALA A 479 1.83 -13.13 -7.73
N LEU A 480 1.13 -14.17 -7.32
CA LEU A 480 -0.21 -14.47 -7.82
C LEU A 480 -1.26 -13.42 -7.42
N ARG A 481 -1.10 -12.83 -6.23
CA ARG A 481 -2.00 -11.73 -5.80
C ARG A 481 -1.90 -10.52 -6.72
N ARG A 482 -0.67 -10.19 -7.12
CA ARG A 482 -0.42 -9.10 -8.08
C ARG A 482 -0.95 -9.44 -9.47
N ALA A 483 -0.74 -10.67 -9.93
CA ALA A 483 -1.25 -11.13 -11.22
C ALA A 483 -2.77 -11.09 -11.27
N ALA A 484 -3.44 -11.57 -10.23
CA ALA A 484 -4.90 -11.54 -10.13
C ALA A 484 -5.45 -10.11 -10.13
N LEU A 485 -4.90 -9.23 -9.30
CA LEU A 485 -5.33 -7.83 -9.24
C LEU A 485 -5.08 -7.11 -10.57
N GLY A 486 -3.93 -7.34 -11.19
CA GLY A 486 -3.59 -6.78 -12.49
C GLY A 486 -4.57 -7.21 -13.58
N ALA A 487 -4.92 -8.49 -13.62
CA ALA A 487 -5.91 -9.00 -14.56
C ALA A 487 -7.29 -8.35 -14.34
N LEU A 488 -7.74 -8.26 -13.09
CA LEU A 488 -9.01 -7.61 -12.75
C LEU A 488 -9.03 -6.13 -13.16
N ARG A 489 -7.96 -5.40 -12.90
CA ARG A 489 -7.85 -4.00 -13.31
C ARG A 489 -7.96 -3.83 -14.83
N ILE A 490 -7.28 -4.66 -15.60
CA ILE A 490 -7.36 -4.59 -17.06
C ILE A 490 -8.80 -4.84 -17.54
N ILE A 491 -9.44 -5.86 -17.02
CA ILE A 491 -10.80 -6.22 -17.44
C ILE A 491 -11.82 -5.15 -17.06
N VAL A 492 -11.76 -4.66 -15.82
CA VAL A 492 -12.72 -3.68 -15.30
C VAL A 492 -12.50 -2.30 -15.92
N GLU A 493 -11.27 -1.76 -15.85
CA GLU A 493 -10.98 -0.40 -16.28
C GLU A 493 -11.11 -0.22 -17.79
N LYS A 494 -10.90 -1.28 -18.56
CA LYS A 494 -11.12 -1.29 -20.02
C LYS A 494 -12.50 -1.81 -20.42
N ASN A 495 -13.33 -2.17 -19.47
CA ASN A 495 -14.68 -2.69 -19.68
C ASN A 495 -14.71 -3.85 -20.70
N LEU A 496 -13.87 -4.86 -20.47
CA LEU A 496 -13.75 -6.01 -21.37
C LEU A 496 -14.83 -7.07 -21.07
N PRO A 497 -15.48 -7.65 -22.09
CA PRO A 497 -16.56 -8.62 -21.91
C PRO A 497 -16.02 -10.04 -21.65
N LEU A 498 -15.20 -10.18 -20.61
CA LEU A 498 -14.53 -11.44 -20.29
C LEU A 498 -15.13 -12.07 -19.04
N ASP A 499 -15.18 -13.39 -19.02
CA ASP A 499 -15.64 -14.21 -17.92
C ASP A 499 -14.46 -14.97 -17.31
N LEU A 500 -14.25 -14.83 -16.00
CA LEU A 500 -13.12 -15.48 -15.31
C LEU A 500 -13.19 -17.00 -15.40
N GLU A 501 -14.37 -17.58 -15.22
CA GLU A 501 -14.54 -19.03 -15.26
C GLU A 501 -14.21 -19.58 -16.66
N ASP A 502 -14.68 -18.92 -17.70
CA ASP A 502 -14.36 -19.28 -19.09
C ASP A 502 -12.86 -19.19 -19.39
N LEU A 503 -12.22 -18.10 -18.98
CA LEU A 503 -10.79 -17.91 -19.21
C LEU A 503 -9.93 -18.94 -18.46
N VAL A 504 -10.29 -19.26 -17.24
CA VAL A 504 -9.55 -20.26 -16.45
C VAL A 504 -9.75 -21.65 -17.04
N LYS A 505 -10.95 -22.01 -17.48
CA LYS A 505 -11.21 -23.27 -18.18
C LYS A 505 -10.38 -23.41 -19.45
N LYS A 506 -10.32 -22.36 -20.26
CA LYS A 506 -9.51 -22.34 -21.48
C LYS A 506 -8.02 -22.41 -21.19
N SER A 507 -7.56 -21.67 -20.19
CA SER A 507 -6.17 -21.73 -19.74
C SER A 507 -5.80 -23.14 -19.22
N ALA A 508 -6.65 -23.75 -18.40
CA ALA A 508 -6.43 -25.09 -17.86
C ALA A 508 -6.34 -26.14 -18.97
N ALA A 509 -7.17 -26.03 -19.99
CA ALA A 509 -7.15 -26.95 -21.13
C ALA A 509 -5.80 -26.95 -21.88
N LEU A 510 -5.11 -25.82 -21.92
CA LEU A 510 -3.80 -25.71 -22.58
C LEU A 510 -2.68 -26.43 -21.83
N PHE A 511 -2.85 -26.74 -20.56
CA PHE A 511 -1.89 -27.54 -19.78
C PHE A 511 -2.04 -29.05 -20.01
N GLY A 512 -3.09 -29.50 -20.66
CA GLY A 512 -3.37 -30.93 -20.85
C GLY A 512 -3.58 -31.65 -19.52
N ASP A 513 -2.78 -32.68 -19.27
CA ASP A 513 -2.84 -33.51 -18.07
C ASP A 513 -1.86 -33.09 -16.95
N LYS A 514 -1.18 -31.98 -17.12
CA LYS A 514 -0.16 -31.50 -16.15
C LYS A 514 -0.74 -31.00 -14.83
N LEU A 515 -2.02 -30.58 -14.83
CA LEU A 515 -2.66 -30.05 -13.64
C LEU A 515 -3.27 -31.18 -12.80
N THR A 516 -2.79 -31.28 -11.54
CA THR A 516 -3.27 -32.31 -10.60
C THR A 516 -4.48 -31.87 -9.78
N ASN A 517 -4.72 -30.55 -9.67
CA ASN A 517 -5.86 -30.00 -8.95
C ASN A 517 -7.13 -30.05 -9.80
N GLN A 518 -8.07 -30.90 -9.45
CA GLN A 518 -9.34 -31.03 -10.15
C GLN A 518 -10.26 -29.81 -9.96
N ASN A 519 -10.03 -29.01 -8.95
CA ASN A 519 -10.82 -27.82 -8.59
C ASN A 519 -10.15 -26.52 -9.01
N VAL A 520 -9.21 -26.57 -9.95
CA VAL A 520 -8.40 -25.40 -10.35
C VAL A 520 -9.28 -24.22 -10.79
N VAL A 521 -10.34 -24.47 -11.54
CA VAL A 521 -11.24 -23.40 -12.05
C VAL A 521 -11.91 -22.67 -10.88
N ALA A 522 -12.55 -23.42 -9.99
CA ALA A 522 -13.20 -22.84 -8.81
C ALA A 522 -12.20 -22.11 -7.92
N ASP A 523 -11.03 -22.70 -7.67
CA ASP A 523 -10.01 -22.14 -6.79
C ASP A 523 -9.45 -20.81 -7.32
N VAL A 524 -9.14 -20.73 -8.61
CA VAL A 524 -8.64 -19.50 -9.24
C VAL A 524 -9.73 -18.42 -9.25
N VAL A 525 -10.94 -18.77 -9.64
CA VAL A 525 -12.06 -17.80 -9.66
C VAL A 525 -12.33 -17.26 -8.26
N ASP A 526 -12.39 -18.09 -7.25
CA ASP A 526 -12.61 -17.68 -5.86
C ASP A 526 -11.47 -16.80 -5.35
N PHE A 527 -10.23 -17.16 -5.68
CA PHE A 527 -9.06 -16.34 -5.35
C PHE A 527 -9.13 -14.95 -5.99
N MET A 528 -9.48 -14.87 -7.26
CA MET A 528 -9.60 -13.59 -7.98
C MET A 528 -10.75 -12.76 -7.44
N LEU A 529 -11.91 -13.34 -7.19
CA LEU A 529 -13.05 -12.64 -6.59
C LEU A 529 -12.71 -12.12 -5.19
N GLY A 530 -11.90 -12.87 -4.42
CA GLY A 530 -11.39 -12.42 -3.14
C GLY A 530 -10.50 -11.16 -3.22
N ARG A 531 -9.81 -10.94 -4.34
CA ARG A 531 -9.02 -9.72 -4.56
C ARG A 531 -9.90 -8.48 -4.73
N PHE A 532 -11.13 -8.62 -5.19
CA PHE A 532 -12.08 -7.50 -5.24
C PHE A 532 -12.34 -6.90 -3.86
N ARG A 533 -12.40 -7.72 -2.82
CA ARG A 533 -12.60 -7.20 -1.45
C ARG A 533 -11.52 -6.18 -1.09
N ALA A 534 -10.25 -6.53 -1.27
CA ALA A 534 -9.13 -5.64 -0.98
C ALA A 534 -9.18 -4.38 -1.87
N TRP A 535 -9.43 -4.55 -3.16
CA TRP A 535 -9.52 -3.42 -4.10
C TRP A 535 -10.59 -2.41 -3.71
N TYR A 536 -11.81 -2.88 -3.48
CA TYR A 536 -12.92 -1.98 -3.16
C TYR A 536 -12.83 -1.38 -1.75
N GLN A 537 -12.23 -2.10 -0.80
CA GLN A 537 -11.93 -1.53 0.53
C GLN A 537 -10.95 -0.35 0.42
N ASP A 538 -9.93 -0.46 -0.41
CA ASP A 538 -8.96 0.61 -0.66
C ASP A 538 -9.63 1.83 -1.34
N GLU A 539 -10.68 1.62 -2.12
CA GLU A 539 -11.50 2.69 -2.70
C GLU A 539 -12.52 3.31 -1.71
N GLY A 540 -12.62 2.77 -0.50
CA GLY A 540 -13.57 3.24 0.50
C GLY A 540 -14.99 2.69 0.36
N ILE A 541 -15.19 1.63 -0.43
CA ILE A 541 -16.48 0.95 -0.55
C ILE A 541 -16.76 0.17 0.74
N ALA A 542 -17.98 0.27 1.24
CA ALA A 542 -18.38 -0.43 2.46
C ALA A 542 -18.32 -1.96 2.30
N VAL A 543 -17.88 -2.65 3.34
CA VAL A 543 -17.68 -4.11 3.33
C VAL A 543 -18.97 -4.87 3.03
N ASP A 544 -20.09 -4.41 3.57
CA ASP A 544 -21.41 -5.03 3.35
C ASP A 544 -21.85 -4.97 1.86
N VAL A 545 -21.51 -3.89 1.17
CA VAL A 545 -21.77 -3.77 -0.28
C VAL A 545 -20.99 -4.81 -1.05
N ILE A 546 -19.71 -4.97 -0.74
CA ILE A 546 -18.84 -5.95 -1.39
C ILE A 546 -19.35 -7.37 -1.14
N GLN A 547 -19.71 -7.69 0.09
CA GLN A 547 -20.27 -8.99 0.48
C GLN A 547 -21.58 -9.31 -0.24
N ALA A 548 -22.46 -8.31 -0.38
CA ALA A 548 -23.74 -8.47 -1.07
C ALA A 548 -23.56 -8.91 -2.52
N VAL A 549 -22.56 -8.36 -3.22
CA VAL A 549 -22.23 -8.74 -4.59
C VAL A 549 -21.48 -10.07 -4.65
N LEU A 550 -20.51 -10.28 -3.78
CA LEU A 550 -19.75 -11.54 -3.70
C LEU A 550 -20.65 -12.76 -3.45
N ALA A 551 -21.71 -12.59 -2.67
CA ALA A 551 -22.66 -13.66 -2.36
C ALA A 551 -23.33 -14.25 -3.62
N ARG A 552 -23.46 -13.46 -4.67
CA ARG A 552 -24.01 -13.92 -5.96
C ARG A 552 -22.95 -14.48 -6.90
N ARG A 553 -21.67 -14.34 -6.54
CA ARG A 553 -20.51 -14.87 -7.29
C ARG A 553 -20.56 -14.54 -8.79
N PRO A 554 -20.70 -13.26 -9.18
CA PRO A 554 -20.63 -12.91 -10.59
C PRO A 554 -19.18 -13.08 -11.07
N THR A 555 -19.01 -13.79 -12.20
CA THR A 555 -17.69 -14.18 -12.69
C THR A 555 -17.16 -13.29 -13.81
N ARG A 556 -17.93 -12.29 -14.23
CA ARG A 556 -17.52 -11.26 -15.19
C ARG A 556 -17.06 -10.02 -14.42
N PRO A 557 -15.77 -9.67 -14.41
CA PRO A 557 -15.28 -8.56 -13.56
C PRO A 557 -15.90 -7.20 -13.88
N ALA A 558 -16.14 -6.87 -15.15
CA ALA A 558 -16.80 -5.63 -15.53
C ALA A 558 -18.26 -5.57 -15.02
N ASP A 559 -18.97 -6.68 -15.08
CA ASP A 559 -20.32 -6.83 -14.53
C ASP A 559 -20.30 -6.75 -13.00
N PHE A 560 -19.31 -7.38 -12.35
CA PHE A 560 -19.10 -7.30 -10.91
C PHE A 560 -18.96 -5.84 -10.45
N ASP A 561 -18.12 -5.07 -11.12
CA ASP A 561 -17.91 -3.65 -10.82
C ASP A 561 -19.23 -2.85 -10.97
N ALA A 562 -19.98 -3.08 -12.04
CA ALA A 562 -21.27 -2.42 -12.26
C ALA A 562 -22.25 -2.71 -11.11
N ARG A 563 -22.28 -3.94 -10.62
CA ARG A 563 -23.11 -4.34 -9.48
C ARG A 563 -22.67 -3.66 -8.18
N VAL A 564 -21.36 -3.59 -7.92
CA VAL A 564 -20.82 -2.90 -6.72
C VAL A 564 -21.21 -1.42 -6.74
N ARG A 565 -21.08 -0.74 -7.89
CA ARG A 565 -21.46 0.67 -8.04
C ARG A 565 -22.96 0.87 -7.81
N ALA A 566 -23.78 -0.03 -8.35
CA ALA A 566 -25.23 0.01 -8.17
C ALA A 566 -25.65 -0.20 -6.71
N VAL A 567 -25.08 -1.18 -6.03
CA VAL A 567 -25.40 -1.47 -4.61
C VAL A 567 -24.88 -0.37 -3.70
N SER A 568 -23.72 0.20 -4.00
CA SER A 568 -23.18 1.34 -3.26
C SER A 568 -24.12 2.57 -3.35
N HIS A 569 -24.65 2.83 -4.52
CA HIS A 569 -25.68 3.86 -4.72
C HIS A 569 -26.99 3.54 -3.96
N PHE A 570 -27.50 2.30 -4.12
CA PHE A 570 -28.72 1.85 -3.44
C PHE A 570 -28.63 2.05 -1.92
N ARG A 571 -27.49 1.75 -1.33
CA ARG A 571 -27.24 1.89 0.12
C ARG A 571 -27.45 3.33 0.61
N THR A 572 -27.34 4.32 -0.24
CA THR A 572 -27.55 5.74 0.09
C THR A 572 -29.03 6.14 0.06
N LEU A 573 -29.90 5.31 -0.49
CA LEU A 573 -31.33 5.62 -0.60
C LEU A 573 -32.06 5.42 0.75
N ASP A 574 -33.08 6.25 0.99
CA ASP A 574 -33.87 6.18 2.22
C ASP A 574 -34.57 4.83 2.44
N SER A 575 -34.91 4.15 1.34
CA SER A 575 -35.57 2.84 1.37
C SER A 575 -34.63 1.65 1.57
N ALA A 576 -33.34 1.86 1.51
CA ALA A 576 -32.34 0.77 1.50
C ALA A 576 -32.38 -0.07 2.79
N GLU A 577 -32.36 0.56 3.95
CA GLU A 577 -32.37 -0.13 5.25
C GLU A 577 -33.63 -1.00 5.42
N ALA A 578 -34.79 -0.43 5.12
CA ALA A 578 -36.08 -1.15 5.24
C ALA A 578 -36.15 -2.32 4.27
N LEU A 579 -35.71 -2.16 3.02
CA LEU A 579 -35.71 -3.23 2.02
C LEU A 579 -34.68 -4.31 2.33
N ALA A 580 -33.51 -3.96 2.86
CA ALA A 580 -32.51 -4.94 3.30
C ALA A 580 -33.07 -5.79 4.46
N ALA A 581 -33.70 -5.18 5.45
CA ALA A 581 -34.34 -5.88 6.56
C ALA A 581 -35.48 -6.78 6.08
N ALA A 582 -36.30 -6.30 5.16
CA ALA A 582 -37.39 -7.07 4.56
C ALA A 582 -36.86 -8.29 3.78
N ASN A 583 -35.82 -8.12 2.99
CA ASN A 583 -35.19 -9.24 2.27
C ASN A 583 -34.59 -10.28 3.22
N LYS A 584 -34.03 -9.87 4.33
CA LYS A 584 -33.52 -10.78 5.37
C LYS A 584 -34.68 -11.59 5.99
N ARG A 585 -35.78 -10.94 6.28
CA ARG A 585 -37.00 -11.60 6.77
C ARG A 585 -37.55 -12.58 5.73
N VAL A 586 -37.62 -12.18 4.48
CA VAL A 586 -38.06 -13.04 3.37
C VAL A 586 -37.17 -14.27 3.23
N ALA A 587 -35.85 -14.10 3.28
CA ALA A 587 -34.91 -15.21 3.22
C ALA A 587 -35.13 -16.21 4.34
N ASN A 588 -35.37 -15.75 5.58
CA ASN A 588 -35.68 -16.61 6.71
C ASN A 588 -37.01 -17.36 6.57
N ILE A 589 -38.01 -16.71 6.01
CA ILE A 589 -39.33 -17.34 5.75
C ILE A 589 -39.20 -18.41 4.69
N LEU A 590 -38.54 -18.10 3.58
CA LEU A 590 -38.36 -19.03 2.46
C LEU A 590 -37.48 -20.24 2.84
N ALA A 591 -36.51 -20.07 3.72
CA ALA A 591 -35.67 -21.16 4.22
C ALA A 591 -36.44 -22.20 5.02
N LYS A 592 -37.57 -21.82 5.62
CA LYS A 592 -38.46 -22.71 6.39
C LYS A 592 -39.60 -23.27 5.57
N ALA A 593 -39.76 -22.86 4.32
CA ALA A 593 -40.80 -23.34 3.44
C ALA A 593 -40.54 -24.78 3.03
N GLU A 594 -41.59 -25.59 3.02
CA GLU A 594 -41.57 -26.99 2.56
C GLU A 594 -42.15 -27.11 1.17
N GLY A 595 -41.48 -27.92 0.31
CA GLY A 595 -41.90 -28.18 -1.04
C GLY A 595 -41.52 -27.09 -2.04
N ASP A 596 -41.90 -27.30 -3.29
CA ASP A 596 -41.61 -26.37 -4.38
C ASP A 596 -42.55 -25.17 -4.34
N ILE A 597 -41.96 -23.97 -4.45
CA ILE A 597 -42.71 -22.70 -4.53
C ILE A 597 -43.01 -22.46 -6.01
N GLY A 598 -44.31 -22.39 -6.33
CA GLY A 598 -44.79 -22.17 -7.69
C GLY A 598 -44.79 -20.70 -8.11
N ALA A 599 -45.42 -20.41 -9.21
CA ALA A 599 -45.63 -19.05 -9.70
C ALA A 599 -46.74 -18.33 -8.93
N ILE A 600 -46.74 -17.00 -8.96
CA ILE A 600 -47.77 -16.16 -8.35
C ILE A 600 -49.08 -16.34 -9.18
N ASP A 601 -50.16 -16.58 -8.46
CA ASP A 601 -51.53 -16.51 -9.01
C ASP A 601 -52.26 -15.30 -8.37
N VAL A 602 -52.43 -14.24 -9.14
CA VAL A 602 -53.07 -13.01 -8.70
C VAL A 602 -54.53 -13.25 -8.25
N ALA A 603 -55.19 -14.23 -8.87
CA ALA A 603 -56.57 -14.58 -8.53
C ALA A 603 -56.72 -15.14 -7.09
N LEU A 604 -55.63 -15.68 -6.51
CA LEU A 604 -55.63 -16.19 -5.13
C LEU A 604 -55.34 -15.11 -4.08
N CYS A 605 -55.05 -13.89 -4.50
CA CYS A 605 -54.80 -12.78 -3.55
C CYS A 605 -56.08 -12.27 -2.95
N VAL A 606 -56.22 -12.38 -1.63
CA VAL A 606 -57.43 -12.02 -0.88
C VAL A 606 -57.29 -10.62 -0.26
N GLU A 607 -56.16 -10.35 0.35
CA GLU A 607 -55.91 -9.07 1.02
C GLU A 607 -55.49 -7.98 0.02
N PRO A 608 -55.92 -6.71 0.17
CA PRO A 608 -55.51 -5.62 -0.72
C PRO A 608 -54.00 -5.44 -0.78
N ALA A 609 -53.29 -5.52 0.34
CA ALA A 609 -51.82 -5.41 0.39
C ALA A 609 -51.12 -6.55 -0.34
N GLU A 610 -51.69 -7.76 -0.30
CA GLU A 610 -51.25 -8.94 -1.06
C GLU A 610 -51.37 -8.72 -2.56
N GLN A 611 -52.51 -8.19 -3.01
CA GLN A 611 -52.79 -7.87 -4.41
C GLN A 611 -51.80 -6.81 -4.96
N VAL A 612 -51.58 -5.75 -4.18
CA VAL A 612 -50.69 -4.65 -4.55
C VAL A 612 -49.26 -5.16 -4.70
N LEU A 613 -48.75 -5.92 -3.73
CA LEU A 613 -47.39 -6.46 -3.82
C LEU A 613 -47.22 -7.45 -4.99
N ALA A 614 -48.19 -8.36 -5.19
CA ALA A 614 -48.19 -9.32 -6.26
C ALA A 614 -48.11 -8.61 -7.62
N GLN A 615 -48.95 -7.64 -7.87
CA GLN A 615 -48.98 -6.85 -9.09
C GLN A 615 -47.70 -6.05 -9.28
N SER A 616 -47.18 -5.42 -8.21
CA SER A 616 -45.95 -4.63 -8.25
C SER A 616 -44.75 -5.47 -8.62
N VAL A 617 -44.57 -6.65 -7.99
CA VAL A 617 -43.41 -7.52 -8.33
C VAL A 617 -43.49 -8.11 -9.73
N LEU A 618 -44.71 -8.46 -10.20
CA LEU A 618 -44.88 -8.97 -11.56
C LEU A 618 -44.63 -7.89 -12.60
N SER A 619 -45.10 -6.68 -12.38
CA SER A 619 -44.84 -5.51 -13.25
C SER A 619 -43.36 -5.18 -13.33
N LEU A 620 -42.71 -5.07 -12.18
CA LEU A 620 -41.28 -4.77 -12.09
C LEU A 620 -40.39 -5.86 -12.70
N ALA A 621 -40.80 -7.14 -12.57
CA ALA A 621 -40.08 -8.22 -13.19
C ALA A 621 -39.97 -8.05 -14.73
N LYS A 622 -41.01 -7.52 -15.35
CA LYS A 622 -41.01 -7.21 -16.80
C LYS A 622 -40.19 -5.95 -17.11
N GLU A 623 -40.31 -4.90 -16.28
CA GLU A 623 -39.62 -3.63 -16.49
C GLU A 623 -38.11 -3.74 -16.32
N VAL A 624 -37.63 -4.51 -15.35
CA VAL A 624 -36.19 -4.62 -15.05
C VAL A 624 -35.45 -5.59 -15.99
N GLN A 625 -36.15 -6.49 -16.63
CA GLN A 625 -35.51 -7.53 -17.48
C GLN A 625 -34.60 -6.95 -18.56
N PRO A 626 -35.04 -5.96 -19.38
CA PRO A 626 -34.16 -5.32 -20.35
C PRO A 626 -32.97 -4.60 -19.72
N LEU A 627 -33.19 -3.99 -18.57
CA LEU A 627 -32.13 -3.29 -17.84
C LEU A 627 -31.06 -4.24 -17.32
N ILE A 628 -31.46 -5.37 -16.79
CA ILE A 628 -30.53 -6.42 -16.33
C ILE A 628 -29.72 -6.97 -17.51
N ALA A 629 -30.39 -7.22 -18.65
CA ALA A 629 -29.72 -7.69 -19.86
C ALA A 629 -28.65 -6.70 -20.36
N GLN A 630 -28.83 -5.40 -20.12
CA GLN A 630 -27.89 -4.34 -20.49
C GLN A 630 -26.86 -4.01 -19.39
N GLY A 631 -26.95 -4.67 -18.23
CA GLY A 631 -26.06 -4.37 -17.08
C GLY A 631 -26.37 -3.04 -16.37
N GLU A 632 -27.56 -2.49 -16.56
CA GLU A 632 -28.00 -1.22 -15.98
C GLU A 632 -28.51 -1.41 -14.54
N TYR A 633 -27.66 -1.94 -13.67
CA TYR A 633 -28.03 -2.34 -12.32
C TYR A 633 -28.45 -1.20 -11.40
N THR A 634 -27.88 -0.01 -11.57
CA THR A 634 -28.31 1.17 -10.81
C THR A 634 -29.78 1.50 -11.10
N ALA A 635 -30.18 1.50 -12.35
CA ALA A 635 -31.56 1.73 -12.77
C ALA A 635 -32.51 0.62 -12.26
N VAL A 636 -32.05 -0.63 -12.24
CA VAL A 636 -32.79 -1.76 -11.67
C VAL A 636 -33.10 -1.53 -10.20
N LEU A 637 -32.06 -1.23 -9.39
CA LEU A 637 -32.21 -1.01 -7.96
C LEU A 637 -33.04 0.24 -7.64
N ASP A 638 -32.92 1.30 -8.44
CA ASP A 638 -33.75 2.51 -8.29
C ASP A 638 -35.24 2.18 -8.48
N LYS A 639 -35.60 1.35 -9.46
CA LYS A 639 -36.95 0.88 -9.67
C LYS A 639 -37.43 -0.03 -8.52
N LEU A 640 -36.59 -0.96 -8.08
CA LEU A 640 -36.91 -1.86 -6.97
C LEU A 640 -37.03 -1.13 -5.63
N ALA A 641 -36.36 0.02 -5.46
CA ALA A 641 -36.49 0.85 -4.27
C ALA A 641 -37.94 1.32 -4.03
N GLY A 642 -38.73 1.44 -5.07
CA GLY A 642 -40.15 1.76 -4.98
C GLY A 642 -41.02 0.69 -4.32
N LEU A 643 -40.47 -0.50 -4.08
CA LEU A 643 -41.20 -1.60 -3.40
C LEU A 643 -41.26 -1.44 -1.88
N ARG A 644 -40.57 -0.48 -1.29
CA ARG A 644 -40.55 -0.30 0.18
C ARG A 644 -41.96 -0.26 0.77
N GLN A 645 -42.79 0.64 0.29
CA GLN A 645 -44.14 0.80 0.83
C GLN A 645 -45.04 -0.41 0.59
N PRO A 646 -45.11 -1.00 -0.60
CA PRO A 646 -45.87 -2.24 -0.81
C PRO A 646 -45.39 -3.39 0.07
N VAL A 647 -44.10 -3.53 0.31
CA VAL A 647 -43.51 -4.58 1.17
C VAL A 647 -43.89 -4.36 2.64
N ASP A 648 -43.74 -3.13 3.13
CA ASP A 648 -44.11 -2.79 4.50
C ASP A 648 -45.61 -3.05 4.75
N ASN A 649 -46.48 -2.60 3.83
CA ASN A 649 -47.94 -2.85 3.93
C ASN A 649 -48.30 -4.34 3.91
N PHE A 650 -47.56 -5.13 3.08
CA PHE A 650 -47.75 -6.57 3.03
C PHE A 650 -47.47 -7.23 4.37
N PHE A 651 -46.33 -6.93 4.99
CA PHE A 651 -45.94 -7.52 6.27
C PHE A 651 -46.82 -7.04 7.43
N ASP A 652 -47.34 -5.83 7.36
CA ASP A 652 -48.21 -5.28 8.38
C ASP A 652 -49.64 -5.87 8.34
N ASN A 653 -50.13 -6.26 7.17
CA ASN A 653 -51.51 -6.61 6.96
C ASN A 653 -51.78 -8.03 6.49
N VAL A 654 -50.73 -8.78 6.12
CA VAL A 654 -50.87 -10.13 5.55
C VAL A 654 -50.12 -11.16 6.40
N MET A 655 -50.81 -12.23 6.78
CA MET A 655 -50.21 -13.37 7.47
C MET A 655 -49.65 -14.36 6.43
N VAL A 656 -48.31 -14.47 6.34
CA VAL A 656 -47.67 -15.36 5.35
C VAL A 656 -48.01 -16.81 5.60
N ASN A 657 -47.94 -17.28 6.85
CA ASN A 657 -48.31 -18.64 7.27
C ASN A 657 -49.80 -18.79 7.46
N ALA A 658 -50.56 -18.59 6.40
CA ALA A 658 -52.02 -18.81 6.45
C ALA A 658 -52.36 -20.30 6.65
N GLU A 659 -53.48 -20.56 7.27
CA GLU A 659 -53.98 -21.94 7.47
C GLU A 659 -54.31 -22.63 6.13
N ASP A 660 -54.88 -21.88 5.18
CA ASP A 660 -55.13 -22.37 3.83
C ASP A 660 -53.79 -22.57 3.07
N ALA A 661 -53.54 -23.81 2.68
CA ALA A 661 -52.34 -24.20 1.98
C ALA A 661 -52.14 -23.47 0.64
N LYS A 662 -53.19 -23.19 -0.08
CA LYS A 662 -53.13 -22.48 -1.39
C LYS A 662 -52.75 -21.00 -1.19
N LEU A 663 -53.35 -20.35 -0.19
CA LEU A 663 -53.02 -18.95 0.16
C LEU A 663 -51.57 -18.85 0.64
N ARG A 664 -51.16 -19.76 1.51
CA ARG A 664 -49.81 -19.82 2.03
C ARG A 664 -48.76 -19.97 0.88
N GLN A 665 -48.99 -20.91 -0.02
CA GLN A 665 -48.10 -21.14 -1.16
C GLN A 665 -48.03 -19.94 -2.10
N ASN A 666 -49.17 -19.28 -2.35
CA ASN A 666 -49.19 -18.09 -3.20
C ASN A 666 -48.45 -16.92 -2.55
N ARG A 667 -48.61 -16.74 -1.24
CA ARG A 667 -47.89 -15.71 -0.47
C ARG A 667 -46.39 -15.98 -0.44
N LEU A 668 -45.95 -17.23 -0.33
CA LEU A 668 -44.54 -17.62 -0.47
C LEU A 668 -44.04 -17.37 -1.90
N ALA A 669 -44.85 -17.58 -2.92
CA ALA A 669 -44.50 -17.28 -4.31
C ALA A 669 -44.31 -15.78 -4.54
N ILE A 670 -45.08 -14.92 -3.92
CA ILE A 670 -44.91 -13.46 -3.96
C ILE A 670 -43.57 -13.07 -3.35
N LEU A 671 -43.26 -13.58 -2.17
CA LEU A 671 -41.98 -13.29 -1.48
C LEU A 671 -40.78 -13.86 -2.24
N ASN A 672 -40.91 -15.03 -2.81
CA ASN A 672 -39.85 -15.64 -3.64
C ASN A 672 -39.55 -14.79 -4.88
N THR A 673 -40.55 -14.27 -5.54
CA THR A 673 -40.43 -13.40 -6.69
C THR A 673 -39.76 -12.07 -6.27
N LEU A 674 -40.18 -11.48 -5.17
CA LEU A 674 -39.60 -10.27 -4.58
C LEU A 674 -38.10 -10.45 -4.33
N GLN A 675 -37.73 -11.50 -3.61
CA GLN A 675 -36.33 -11.81 -3.33
C GLN A 675 -35.54 -12.01 -4.61
N GLY A 676 -36.08 -12.75 -5.58
CA GLY A 676 -35.46 -13.04 -6.86
C GLY A 676 -35.13 -11.80 -7.67
N LEU A 677 -35.97 -10.76 -7.61
CA LEU A 677 -35.72 -9.48 -8.26
C LEU A 677 -34.43 -8.82 -7.76
N PHE A 678 -34.24 -8.76 -6.45
CA PHE A 678 -33.02 -8.21 -5.86
C PHE A 678 -31.80 -9.09 -6.08
N LEU A 679 -31.95 -10.40 -5.96
CA LEU A 679 -30.86 -11.37 -6.16
C LEU A 679 -30.28 -11.36 -7.58
N GLN A 680 -30.99 -10.85 -8.56
CA GLN A 680 -30.45 -10.64 -9.91
C GLN A 680 -29.34 -9.60 -9.94
N VAL A 681 -29.25 -8.74 -8.93
CA VAL A 681 -28.18 -7.74 -8.79
C VAL A 681 -27.20 -8.15 -7.69
N ALA A 682 -27.71 -8.33 -6.47
CA ALA A 682 -26.90 -8.68 -5.30
C ALA A 682 -27.80 -9.21 -4.17
N ASP A 683 -27.20 -9.79 -3.16
CA ASP A 683 -27.92 -10.18 -1.94
C ASP A 683 -27.97 -9.00 -0.97
N ILE A 684 -28.99 -8.15 -1.13
CA ILE A 684 -29.13 -6.95 -0.29
C ILE A 684 -29.51 -7.24 1.16
N SER A 685 -29.89 -8.48 1.50
CA SER A 685 -30.13 -8.88 2.89
C SER A 685 -28.86 -8.78 3.76
N LEU A 686 -27.69 -8.73 3.12
CA LEU A 686 -26.39 -8.58 3.79
C LEU A 686 -26.00 -7.11 4.08
N LEU A 687 -26.76 -6.13 3.59
CA LEU A 687 -26.55 -4.72 3.91
C LEU A 687 -26.92 -4.40 5.36
N GLN A 688 -26.09 -3.59 5.99
CA GLN A 688 -26.25 -3.20 7.41
C GLN A 688 -26.53 -1.71 7.57
#